data_5bfa44eac5ee36e41af29194b9391092
#
_entry.id   5bfa44eac5ee36e41af29194b9391092
#
_cell.length_a   1.000
_cell.length_b   1.000
_cell.length_c   1.000
_cell.angle_alpha   90.00
_cell.angle_beta   90.00
_cell.angle_gamma   90.00
#
_symmetry.space_group_name_H-M   'P 1'
#
loop_
_entity.id
_entity.type
_entity.pdbx_description
1 polymer ?
#
loop_
_entity_poly.entity_id
_entity_poly.type
_entity_poly.pdbx_seq_one_letter_code
_entity_poly.pdbx_strand_id
1 'polypeptide(L)'
;MKNTKKFVSVVLAFCMLGTTTAVTSMAATTDAETVSGGSVAVDTTATKALEELDANYRYDGDDLGVTYTKDATTFKVWSPTATEIKVNIFTKGSDDEQGATKVASYRLEKEDATGIWKIKLTGEWKDYYYTYTITVVNPTTGETTTSETQDVYSKAVGVNGNRSMIVDLDSTDPDGWDKDTHVFQDEVTDSTVWELHVKDFSYDASSGVSEANRGKFLAFTENGTTLNGEGNISTCIDYLKELGVNTVQLNPFYDYASVNEAGNDEQFNWGYDPQNYNVPEGSYSSNPYDGNVRIKECKEMIQALHDAGISVVMDVVYNHTYSTDSCFQKTVPNYYYRLNRAGKFSNGSGCGNECATERAMYRNYVIQSCLYWVNEYHIDGFRYDLMGIMDVETMNQLRDALDQVDNRVTMWGEAWTGGDSYHPTNTCDGTKFIPAIQSNAGSLSERIGIFNDSVRDAIKGGAMSIANTGFVQGSKGAAKGISFGLFANSNGNYKWKAKAPSQSVTYADCHDNAALYDQLVASTASGDYGNRYEDLVKMNKMAGAIVNTSQGISFMLAGQEMARTKYGDTNSYKSSPEINKINWNNILEYQDLVSYYKGLYEIRKNFTPFTAMDKSYSSAYTLNKSMGSAFSNQVAFTVKNDQPDEWQTMAVIHNSAKKAEEVKLKDESCTEWVIIANDKTAGLKNLGEVSGSTFTVPAISTVIAVDKASFDKLALDDGMGQVTVNYVYEKTGENLVDPEVIQGTIGTGYTTAENSSISNTYILSKVEGPATGTYSETPAVVTYYYADYVPESFKNADLNNDGIVDVRDVTLMQSIICLLYTSPSPRDIS
;
A
#
# COMPACT_ATOMS: atom_id res chain seq x y z
N MET A 1 -40.85 -42.05 17.92
CA MET A 1 -41.84 -41.18 17.19
C MET A 1 -41.23 -39.78 17.20
N LYS A 2 -40.51 -39.47 16.20
CA LYS A 2 -40.73 -38.53 15.07
C LYS A 2 -41.37 -37.19 15.49
N ASN A 3 -40.55 -36.13 15.49
CA ASN A 3 -40.83 -35.00 14.57
C ASN A 3 -39.65 -34.06 14.51
N THR A 4 -39.05 -34.06 13.35
CA THR A 4 -38.04 -33.12 12.80
C THR A 4 -38.75 -31.82 12.41
N LYS A 5 -38.24 -30.65 12.88
CA LYS A 5 -38.54 -29.36 12.25
C LYS A 5 -37.30 -28.86 11.51
N LYS A 6 -37.42 -28.86 10.20
CA LYS A 6 -36.47 -28.20 9.28
C LYS A 6 -36.60 -26.68 9.40
N PHE A 7 -35.53 -25.98 9.67
CA PHE A 7 -35.40 -24.56 9.36
C PHE A 7 -34.94 -24.40 7.91
N VAL A 8 -35.75 -23.71 7.14
CA VAL A 8 -35.46 -23.32 5.77
C VAL A 8 -34.78 -21.95 5.82
N SER A 9 -33.50 -21.92 5.52
CA SER A 9 -32.79 -20.67 5.24
C SER A 9 -33.11 -20.25 3.80
N VAL A 10 -33.75 -19.11 3.65
CA VAL A 10 -33.96 -18.47 2.35
C VAL A 10 -32.67 -17.73 1.98
N VAL A 11 -31.94 -18.29 1.04
CA VAL A 11 -30.83 -17.62 0.36
C VAL A 11 -31.45 -16.87 -0.82
N LEU A 12 -31.47 -15.53 -0.77
CA LEU A 12 -31.74 -14.71 -1.94
C LEU A 12 -30.47 -14.66 -2.82
N ALA A 13 -30.43 -15.51 -3.82
CA ALA A 13 -29.51 -15.43 -4.91
C ALA A 13 -30.06 -14.40 -5.93
N PHE A 14 -29.38 -13.26 -6.09
CA PHE A 14 -29.61 -12.40 -7.24
C PHE A 14 -28.88 -12.99 -8.44
N CYS A 15 -29.63 -13.62 -9.34
CA CYS A 15 -29.17 -13.98 -10.67
C CYS A 15 -29.03 -12.71 -11.51
N MET A 16 -27.78 -12.30 -11.80
CA MET A 16 -27.53 -11.44 -12.95
C MET A 16 -27.48 -12.30 -14.20
N LEU A 17 -28.50 -12.19 -15.03
CA LEU A 17 -28.48 -12.68 -16.40
C LEU A 17 -27.49 -11.85 -17.21
N GLY A 18 -26.43 -12.48 -17.66
CA GLY A 18 -25.50 -11.90 -18.63
C GLY A 18 -26.16 -11.72 -19.99
N THR A 19 -26.21 -10.48 -20.45
CA THR A 19 -26.30 -10.18 -21.88
C THR A 19 -24.95 -9.68 -22.33
N THR A 20 -24.26 -10.54 -23.09
CA THR A 20 -23.06 -10.18 -23.85
C THR A 20 -23.45 -9.17 -24.93
N THR A 21 -23.09 -7.91 -24.72
CA THR A 21 -23.00 -6.94 -25.82
C THR A 21 -21.53 -6.59 -26.01
N ALA A 22 -21.02 -6.93 -27.19
CA ALA A 22 -19.70 -6.55 -27.66
C ALA A 22 -19.57 -5.03 -27.67
N VAL A 23 -18.64 -4.50 -26.87
CA VAL A 23 -18.26 -3.08 -26.96
C VAL A 23 -17.14 -2.99 -28.00
N THR A 24 -17.52 -2.60 -29.20
CA THR A 24 -16.59 -2.11 -30.23
C THR A 24 -16.08 -0.74 -29.80
N SER A 25 -14.77 -0.59 -29.75
CA SER A 25 -14.08 0.70 -29.58
C SER A 25 -14.48 1.66 -30.67
N MET A 26 -15.19 2.73 -30.33
CA MET A 26 -15.38 3.89 -31.20
C MET A 26 -14.47 5.01 -30.74
N ALA A 27 -13.61 5.42 -31.65
CA ALA A 27 -12.86 6.66 -31.55
C ALA A 27 -13.84 7.86 -31.48
N ALA A 28 -13.59 8.75 -30.52
CA ALA A 28 -14.36 9.99 -30.42
C ALA A 28 -13.99 10.91 -31.57
N THR A 29 -14.91 11.08 -32.51
CA THR A 29 -14.96 12.23 -33.40
C THR A 29 -15.89 13.28 -32.77
N THR A 30 -15.36 14.49 -32.68
CA THR A 30 -16.10 15.69 -32.28
C THR A 30 -17.14 16.00 -33.34
N ASP A 31 -18.43 15.88 -33.01
CA ASP A 31 -19.47 16.61 -33.64
C ASP A 31 -20.59 16.93 -32.61
N ALA A 32 -20.86 18.24 -32.50
CA ALA A 32 -21.90 18.78 -31.64
C ALA A 32 -23.26 18.51 -32.30
N GLU A 33 -24.00 17.50 -31.80
CA GLU A 33 -25.42 17.40 -32.09
C GLU A 33 -26.25 18.09 -31.00
N THR A 34 -26.94 19.14 -31.39
CA THR A 34 -27.98 19.80 -30.61
C THR A 34 -29.15 18.84 -30.43
N VAL A 35 -29.26 18.21 -29.26
CA VAL A 35 -30.48 17.53 -28.84
C VAL A 35 -31.44 18.57 -28.24
N SER A 36 -32.43 18.94 -28.97
CA SER A 36 -33.59 19.66 -28.46
C SER A 36 -34.49 18.68 -27.68
N GLY A 37 -34.26 18.62 -26.38
CA GLY A 37 -35.10 17.88 -25.43
C GLY A 37 -35.39 18.77 -24.24
N GLY A 38 -36.64 18.91 -23.85
CA GLY A 38 -37.17 19.85 -22.89
C GLY A 38 -36.29 20.02 -21.65
N SER A 39 -36.04 21.27 -21.30
CA SER A 39 -35.36 21.66 -20.08
C SER A 39 -36.13 21.12 -18.87
N VAL A 40 -35.69 20.00 -18.30
CA VAL A 40 -36.01 19.70 -16.91
C VAL A 40 -35.48 20.87 -16.10
N ALA A 41 -36.35 21.62 -15.47
CA ALA A 41 -35.96 22.72 -14.59
C ALA A 41 -35.01 22.13 -13.55
N VAL A 42 -33.76 22.56 -13.60
CA VAL A 42 -32.75 22.22 -12.59
C VAL A 42 -33.30 22.79 -11.28
N ASP A 43 -33.50 21.94 -10.26
CA ASP A 43 -33.85 22.45 -8.94
C ASP A 43 -32.59 23.11 -8.36
N THR A 44 -32.35 24.36 -8.77
CA THR A 44 -31.26 25.21 -8.32
C THR A 44 -31.45 25.66 -6.87
N THR A 45 -32.60 25.37 -6.26
CA THR A 45 -32.99 25.85 -4.92
C THR A 45 -32.13 25.20 -3.84
N ALA A 46 -31.90 23.89 -3.95
CA ALA A 46 -31.06 23.15 -2.98
C ALA A 46 -29.58 23.62 -3.02
N THR A 47 -29.00 23.69 -4.21
CA THR A 47 -27.61 24.15 -4.37
C THR A 47 -27.46 25.60 -3.91
N LYS A 48 -28.38 26.46 -4.26
CA LYS A 48 -28.40 27.89 -3.88
C LYS A 48 -28.48 28.07 -2.36
N ALA A 49 -29.29 27.28 -1.65
CA ALA A 49 -29.39 27.35 -0.20
C ALA A 49 -28.05 26.98 0.48
N LEU A 50 -27.31 26.03 -0.09
CA LEU A 50 -25.99 25.66 0.42
C LEU A 50 -24.91 26.72 0.09
N GLU A 51 -24.98 27.35 -1.08
CA GLU A 51 -24.12 28.50 -1.46
C GLU A 51 -24.38 29.74 -0.58
N GLU A 52 -25.61 29.95 -0.14
CA GLU A 52 -25.96 31.00 0.82
C GLU A 52 -25.33 30.73 2.21
N LEU A 53 -25.16 29.48 2.61
CA LEU A 53 -24.42 29.16 3.86
C LEU A 53 -22.94 29.52 3.75
N ASP A 54 -22.28 29.20 2.63
CA ASP A 54 -20.89 29.59 2.37
C ASP A 54 -20.75 31.14 2.40
N ALA A 55 -21.67 31.86 1.75
CA ALA A 55 -21.59 33.30 1.62
C ALA A 55 -21.87 34.08 2.93
N ASN A 56 -22.74 33.54 3.79
CA ASN A 56 -23.22 34.27 4.97
C ASN A 56 -22.60 33.77 6.29
N TYR A 57 -22.10 32.51 6.35
CA TYR A 57 -21.72 31.86 7.60
C TYR A 57 -20.33 31.22 7.53
N ARG A 58 -19.52 31.51 6.52
CA ARG A 58 -18.13 31.03 6.48
C ARG A 58 -17.40 31.48 7.75
N TYR A 59 -16.70 30.54 8.37
CA TYR A 59 -15.88 30.75 9.54
C TYR A 59 -14.45 30.35 9.28
N ASP A 60 -13.52 31.30 9.37
CA ASP A 60 -12.09 31.07 9.06
C ASP A 60 -11.24 30.82 10.34
N GLY A 61 -11.89 30.67 11.52
CA GLY A 61 -11.19 30.31 12.76
C GLY A 61 -10.81 28.83 12.81
N ASP A 62 -9.84 28.52 13.65
CA ASP A 62 -9.26 27.18 13.85
C ASP A 62 -9.66 26.54 15.20
N ASP A 63 -10.67 27.10 15.88
CA ASP A 63 -11.05 26.77 17.25
C ASP A 63 -12.43 26.11 17.37
N LEU A 64 -12.92 25.48 16.29
CA LEU A 64 -14.12 24.64 16.36
C LEU A 64 -13.84 23.32 17.09
N GLY A 65 -14.88 22.79 17.74
CA GLY A 65 -14.76 21.60 18.61
C GLY A 65 -14.59 22.01 20.07
N VAL A 66 -13.78 21.26 20.79
CA VAL A 66 -13.53 21.44 22.23
C VAL A 66 -12.14 22.03 22.47
N THR A 67 -12.10 23.09 23.26
CA THR A 67 -10.86 23.62 23.86
C THR A 67 -10.90 23.39 25.35
N TYR A 68 -9.98 22.58 25.86
CA TYR A 68 -9.85 22.25 27.25
C TYR A 68 -8.78 23.10 27.97
N THR A 69 -9.05 23.48 29.20
CA THR A 69 -8.09 23.95 30.20
C THR A 69 -8.51 23.42 31.55
N LYS A 70 -7.61 23.37 32.55
CA LYS A 70 -7.93 22.93 33.91
C LYS A 70 -9.07 23.74 34.58
N ASP A 71 -9.23 25.01 34.19
CA ASP A 71 -10.23 25.88 34.78
C ASP A 71 -11.56 25.87 34.05
N ALA A 72 -11.57 25.49 32.77
CA ALA A 72 -12.77 25.53 31.96
C ALA A 72 -12.63 24.73 30.64
N THR A 73 -13.76 24.26 30.13
CA THR A 73 -13.89 23.67 28.81
C THR A 73 -14.83 24.50 27.92
N THR A 74 -14.40 24.89 26.73
CA THR A 74 -15.19 25.61 25.76
C THR A 74 -15.62 24.67 24.65
N PHE A 75 -16.91 24.66 24.33
CA PHE A 75 -17.50 23.89 23.19
C PHE A 75 -17.92 24.87 22.12
N LYS A 76 -17.52 24.63 20.87
CA LYS A 76 -17.89 25.40 19.69
C LYS A 76 -18.35 24.51 18.56
N VAL A 77 -19.56 24.77 18.05
CA VAL A 77 -20.16 24.02 16.93
C VAL A 77 -20.60 25.00 15.86
N TRP A 78 -20.15 24.78 14.62
CA TRP A 78 -20.68 25.50 13.49
C TRP A 78 -21.93 24.79 12.96
N SER A 79 -23.09 25.40 13.16
CA SER A 79 -24.39 24.92 12.69
C SER A 79 -25.36 26.11 12.48
N PRO A 80 -25.22 26.83 11.36
CA PRO A 80 -26.03 28.03 11.09
C PRO A 80 -27.53 27.73 11.00
N THR A 81 -27.92 26.52 10.59
CA THR A 81 -29.31 26.10 10.46
C THR A 81 -29.92 25.50 11.73
N ALA A 82 -29.12 25.34 12.78
CA ALA A 82 -29.62 24.86 14.07
C ALA A 82 -30.52 25.92 14.76
N THR A 83 -31.53 25.41 15.44
CA THR A 83 -32.46 26.19 16.28
C THR A 83 -32.25 25.94 17.78
N GLU A 84 -31.63 24.79 18.12
CA GLU A 84 -31.18 24.46 19.46
C GLU A 84 -30.00 23.50 19.41
N ILE A 85 -28.98 23.72 20.25
CA ILE A 85 -27.89 22.79 20.51
C ILE A 85 -27.70 22.66 22.04
N LYS A 86 -27.61 21.40 22.50
CA LYS A 86 -27.23 21.06 23.88
C LYS A 86 -26.02 20.16 23.85
N VAL A 87 -25.03 20.41 24.70
CA VAL A 87 -23.96 19.47 25.00
C VAL A 87 -24.41 18.59 26.17
N ASN A 88 -24.31 17.29 26.01
CA ASN A 88 -24.59 16.27 27.01
C ASN A 88 -23.25 15.71 27.51
N ILE A 89 -23.05 15.68 28.84
CA ILE A 89 -21.81 15.23 29.45
C ILE A 89 -22.04 13.86 30.11
N PHE A 90 -21.11 12.92 29.87
CA PHE A 90 -21.17 11.55 30.39
C PHE A 90 -19.88 11.17 31.10
N THR A 91 -19.99 10.19 32.01
CA THR A 91 -18.84 9.64 32.72
C THR A 91 -18.08 8.60 31.94
N LYS A 92 -18.70 8.03 30.86
CA LYS A 92 -18.16 6.92 30.05
C LYS A 92 -18.41 7.12 28.55
N GLY A 93 -17.56 6.47 27.73
CA GLY A 93 -17.62 6.53 26.28
C GLY A 93 -18.79 5.76 25.65
N SER A 94 -19.35 4.78 26.41
CA SER A 94 -20.52 4.00 25.99
C SER A 94 -21.48 3.78 27.15
N ASP A 95 -22.78 3.61 26.86
CA ASP A 95 -23.78 3.23 27.86
C ASP A 95 -23.60 1.81 28.38
N ASP A 96 -22.88 0.95 27.64
CA ASP A 96 -22.61 -0.44 28.02
C ASP A 96 -21.49 -0.56 29.06
N GLU A 97 -20.75 0.52 29.33
CA GLU A 97 -19.69 0.52 30.32
C GLU A 97 -20.23 0.63 31.73
N GLN A 98 -19.62 -0.11 32.67
CA GLN A 98 -19.98 -0.07 34.07
C GLN A 98 -19.79 1.35 34.62
N GLY A 99 -20.87 1.90 35.19
CA GLY A 99 -20.86 3.24 35.76
C GLY A 99 -21.15 4.35 34.78
N ALA A 100 -21.58 4.01 33.58
CA ALA A 100 -22.01 4.99 32.58
C ALA A 100 -23.21 5.81 33.12
N THR A 101 -23.08 7.13 33.11
CA THR A 101 -24.10 8.05 33.62
C THR A 101 -24.01 9.36 32.83
N LYS A 102 -25.15 9.89 32.42
CA LYS A 102 -25.28 11.27 31.95
C LYS A 102 -25.27 12.22 33.15
N VAL A 103 -24.23 13.05 33.22
CA VAL A 103 -24.01 13.93 34.42
C VAL A 103 -24.71 15.26 34.26
N ALA A 104 -24.74 15.79 33.05
CA ALA A 104 -25.27 17.14 32.77
C ALA A 104 -25.71 17.30 31.32
N SER A 105 -26.50 18.34 31.10
CA SER A 105 -26.85 18.81 29.77
C SER A 105 -26.94 20.32 29.78
N TYR A 106 -26.20 20.98 28.89
CA TYR A 106 -26.15 22.46 28.85
C TYR A 106 -26.54 22.96 27.46
N ARG A 107 -27.34 24.03 27.41
CA ARG A 107 -27.68 24.67 26.11
C ARG A 107 -26.57 25.63 25.69
N LEU A 108 -26.18 25.55 24.42
CA LEU A 108 -25.24 26.47 23.79
C LEU A 108 -25.97 27.75 23.37
N GLU A 109 -25.20 28.83 23.25
CA GLU A 109 -25.66 30.13 22.78
C GLU A 109 -25.22 30.32 21.33
N LYS A 110 -26.14 30.79 20.47
CA LYS A 110 -25.87 31.04 19.05
C LYS A 110 -25.27 32.43 18.86
N GLU A 111 -24.24 32.49 18.01
CA GLU A 111 -23.73 33.74 17.42
C GLU A 111 -24.29 33.85 16.02
N ASP A 112 -25.31 34.71 15.84
CA ASP A 112 -26.07 34.77 14.61
C ASP A 112 -25.24 35.21 13.38
N ALA A 113 -24.18 36.00 13.58
CA ALA A 113 -23.32 36.49 12.50
C ALA A 113 -22.46 35.37 11.84
N THR A 114 -22.11 34.34 12.59
CA THR A 114 -21.21 33.26 12.15
C THR A 114 -21.89 31.90 12.07
N GLY A 115 -23.09 31.77 12.66
CA GLY A 115 -23.78 30.51 12.80
C GLY A 115 -23.14 29.57 13.82
N ILE A 116 -22.20 30.07 14.63
CA ILE A 116 -21.52 29.31 15.69
C ILE A 116 -22.38 29.23 16.94
N TRP A 117 -22.41 28.06 17.54
CA TRP A 117 -22.98 27.81 18.85
C TRP A 117 -21.85 27.54 19.82
N LYS A 118 -21.89 28.20 21.00
CA LYS A 118 -20.81 28.07 21.99
C LYS A 118 -21.31 28.05 23.42
N ILE A 119 -20.54 27.40 24.31
CA ILE A 119 -20.65 27.48 25.74
C ILE A 119 -19.28 27.27 26.37
N LYS A 120 -19.04 27.96 27.49
CA LYS A 120 -17.87 27.76 28.36
C LYS A 120 -18.34 27.22 29.70
N LEU A 121 -17.91 26.01 30.01
CA LEU A 121 -18.19 25.37 31.30
C LEU A 121 -16.95 25.54 32.21
N THR A 122 -17.16 26.11 33.42
CA THR A 122 -16.10 26.25 34.41
C THR A 122 -15.89 24.94 35.16
N GLY A 123 -14.66 24.70 35.62
CA GLY A 123 -14.24 23.50 36.33
C GLY A 123 -13.49 22.49 35.43
N GLU A 124 -13.04 21.44 36.08
CA GLU A 124 -12.26 20.35 35.51
C GLU A 124 -13.19 19.34 34.81
N TRP A 125 -13.10 19.24 33.50
CA TRP A 125 -13.92 18.33 32.70
C TRP A 125 -13.08 17.32 31.90
N LYS A 126 -11.78 17.25 32.12
CA LYS A 126 -10.92 16.25 31.47
C LYS A 126 -11.46 14.85 31.70
N ASP A 127 -11.33 14.00 30.69
CA ASP A 127 -11.73 12.59 30.68
C ASP A 127 -13.24 12.33 30.78
N TYR A 128 -14.09 13.39 30.72
CA TYR A 128 -15.50 13.22 30.49
C TYR A 128 -15.81 13.07 29.01
N TYR A 129 -16.86 12.34 28.71
CA TYR A 129 -17.34 12.14 27.35
C TYR A 129 -18.54 13.05 27.08
N TYR A 130 -18.76 13.38 25.81
CA TYR A 130 -19.87 14.25 25.44
C TYR A 130 -20.47 13.91 24.09
N THR A 131 -21.73 14.33 23.91
CA THR A 131 -22.44 14.38 22.63
C THR A 131 -23.14 15.71 22.50
N TYR A 132 -23.54 16.04 21.29
CA TYR A 132 -24.48 17.13 21.07
C TYR A 132 -25.87 16.59 20.75
N THR A 133 -26.92 17.15 21.39
CA THR A 133 -28.31 17.09 20.89
C THR A 133 -28.56 18.32 20.06
N ILE A 134 -28.77 18.14 18.75
CA ILE A 134 -28.91 19.24 17.79
C ILE A 134 -30.29 19.18 17.16
N THR A 135 -31.03 20.30 17.20
CA THR A 135 -32.27 20.51 16.42
C THR A 135 -31.94 21.42 15.25
N VAL A 136 -32.00 20.91 14.03
CA VAL A 136 -31.65 21.62 12.80
C VAL A 136 -32.79 21.68 11.81
N VAL A 137 -32.81 22.74 11.01
CA VAL A 137 -33.64 22.84 9.79
C VAL A 137 -32.77 22.47 8.59
N ASN A 138 -33.16 21.47 7.83
CA ASN A 138 -32.47 21.09 6.60
C ASN A 138 -32.58 22.23 5.59
N PRO A 139 -31.47 22.84 5.14
CA PRO A 139 -31.50 24.01 4.29
C PRO A 139 -32.07 23.74 2.88
N THR A 140 -32.07 22.46 2.45
CA THR A 140 -32.53 22.07 1.12
C THR A 140 -33.98 21.59 1.09
N THR A 141 -34.52 21.06 2.22
CA THR A 141 -35.87 20.50 2.30
C THR A 141 -36.81 21.28 3.20
N GLY A 142 -36.27 22.08 4.15
CA GLY A 142 -37.00 22.76 5.20
C GLY A 142 -37.50 21.86 6.33
N GLU A 143 -37.16 20.57 6.29
CA GLU A 143 -37.48 19.63 7.37
C GLU A 143 -36.69 19.92 8.65
N THR A 144 -37.35 19.81 9.81
CA THR A 144 -36.69 19.96 11.10
C THR A 144 -36.47 18.59 11.72
N THR A 145 -35.22 18.32 12.12
CA THR A 145 -34.84 17.06 12.78
C THR A 145 -34.12 17.37 14.09
N THR A 146 -34.23 16.44 15.06
CA THR A 146 -33.45 16.47 16.30
C THR A 146 -32.67 15.17 16.41
N SER A 147 -31.35 15.27 16.53
CA SER A 147 -30.46 14.10 16.59
C SER A 147 -29.45 14.26 17.72
N GLU A 148 -28.97 13.13 18.27
CA GLU A 148 -27.77 13.10 19.09
C GLU A 148 -26.59 12.64 18.24
N THR A 149 -25.44 13.29 18.43
CA THR A 149 -24.24 13.04 17.62
C THR A 149 -22.96 13.40 18.39
N GLN A 150 -21.86 12.74 18.00
CA GLN A 150 -20.51 13.17 18.37
C GLN A 150 -20.15 14.50 17.68
N ASP A 151 -19.07 15.11 18.12
CA ASP A 151 -18.54 16.36 17.57
C ASP A 151 -17.85 16.12 16.20
N VAL A 152 -18.11 16.98 15.23
CA VAL A 152 -17.41 16.97 13.93
C VAL A 152 -15.89 17.12 14.09
N TYR A 153 -15.45 17.88 15.10
CA TYR A 153 -14.04 18.17 15.40
C TYR A 153 -13.50 17.34 16.57
N SER A 154 -14.07 16.17 16.86
CA SER A 154 -13.57 15.28 17.91
C SER A 154 -12.08 14.97 17.71
N LYS A 155 -11.29 15.13 18.79
CA LYS A 155 -9.87 14.75 18.85
C LYS A 155 -9.65 13.50 19.69
N ALA A 156 -10.65 13.10 20.47
CA ALA A 156 -10.71 11.87 21.25
C ALA A 156 -12.16 11.39 21.33
N VAL A 157 -12.35 10.07 21.38
CA VAL A 157 -13.65 9.42 21.48
C VAL A 157 -13.60 8.23 22.44
N GLY A 158 -14.78 7.82 22.90
CA GLY A 158 -14.97 6.55 23.59
C GLY A 158 -15.00 5.37 22.58
N VAL A 159 -15.14 4.18 23.14
CA VAL A 159 -15.20 2.93 22.37
C VAL A 159 -16.25 3.01 21.24
N ASN A 160 -15.86 2.54 20.04
CA ASN A 160 -16.65 2.57 18.80
C ASN A 160 -17.04 3.99 18.33
N GLY A 161 -16.34 5.04 18.77
CA GLY A 161 -16.41 6.39 18.19
C GLY A 161 -17.71 7.18 18.37
N ASN A 162 -18.68 6.70 19.16
CA ASN A 162 -20.02 7.30 19.24
C ASN A 162 -20.16 8.48 20.20
N ARG A 163 -19.19 8.69 21.07
CA ARG A 163 -19.10 9.83 22.00
C ARG A 163 -17.73 10.45 21.91
N SER A 164 -17.69 11.76 21.74
CA SER A 164 -16.47 12.55 21.84
C SER A 164 -15.99 12.58 23.30
N MET A 165 -14.69 12.77 23.49
CA MET A 165 -14.06 12.86 24.80
C MET A 165 -13.36 14.21 24.95
N ILE A 166 -13.43 14.78 26.16
CA ILE A 166 -12.68 16.00 26.51
C ILE A 166 -11.28 15.56 26.92
N VAL A 167 -10.30 15.85 26.07
CA VAL A 167 -8.92 15.42 26.23
C VAL A 167 -7.98 16.60 26.47
N ASP A 168 -6.96 16.36 27.25
CA ASP A 168 -5.76 17.17 27.37
C ASP A 168 -4.66 16.48 26.55
N LEU A 169 -4.45 16.94 25.31
CA LEU A 169 -3.55 16.29 24.36
C LEU A 169 -2.10 16.22 24.86
N ASP A 170 -1.61 17.27 25.53
CA ASP A 170 -0.25 17.28 26.10
C ASP A 170 -0.05 16.14 27.13
N SER A 171 -1.14 15.70 27.78
CA SER A 171 -1.07 14.59 28.75
C SER A 171 -1.03 13.20 28.08
N THR A 172 -1.18 13.14 26.77
CA THR A 172 -1.10 11.91 25.97
C THR A 172 0.24 11.73 25.28
N ASP A 173 1.17 12.67 25.45
CA ASP A 173 2.50 12.60 24.87
C ASP A 173 3.30 11.45 25.49
N PRO A 174 3.93 10.60 24.70
CA PRO A 174 4.86 9.59 25.21
C PRO A 174 6.16 10.23 25.71
N ASP A 175 6.94 9.46 26.45
CA ASP A 175 8.24 9.90 26.93
C ASP A 175 9.16 10.30 25.76
N GLY A 176 9.65 11.53 25.76
CA GLY A 176 10.54 12.05 24.72
C GLY A 176 9.84 12.64 23.50
N TRP A 177 8.50 12.74 23.49
CA TRP A 177 7.73 13.32 22.40
C TRP A 177 8.15 14.76 22.07
N ASP A 178 8.56 15.53 23.08
CA ASP A 178 9.10 16.89 22.94
C ASP A 178 10.40 16.97 22.12
N LYS A 179 11.05 15.83 21.84
CA LYS A 179 12.27 15.70 21.05
C LYS A 179 12.05 15.00 19.71
N ASP A 180 10.88 14.38 19.57
CA ASP A 180 10.49 13.79 18.30
C ASP A 180 10.43 14.87 17.22
N THR A 181 10.93 14.57 16.06
CA THR A 181 10.97 15.48 14.91
C THR A 181 10.57 14.74 13.65
N HIS A 182 9.94 15.45 12.74
CA HIS A 182 9.62 14.93 11.42
C HIS A 182 10.84 14.31 10.72
N VAL A 183 10.61 13.23 10.02
CA VAL A 183 11.58 12.55 9.18
C VAL A 183 11.24 12.80 7.71
N PHE A 184 11.78 13.89 7.16
CA PHE A 184 11.55 14.21 5.75
C PHE A 184 12.69 13.71 4.87
N GLN A 185 12.36 13.32 3.64
CA GLN A 185 13.36 13.15 2.59
C GLN A 185 13.69 14.51 1.99
N ASP A 186 14.93 14.70 1.49
CA ASP A 186 15.35 15.96 0.88
C ASP A 186 14.48 16.29 -0.34
N GLU A 187 14.24 15.28 -1.19
CA GLU A 187 13.31 15.35 -2.31
C GLU A 187 12.27 14.22 -2.20
N VAL A 188 11.02 14.49 -2.56
CA VAL A 188 9.96 13.48 -2.46
C VAL A 188 10.25 12.21 -3.28
N THR A 189 11.03 12.34 -4.34
CA THR A 189 11.45 11.24 -5.22
C THR A 189 12.58 10.38 -4.65
N ASP A 190 13.20 10.80 -3.53
CA ASP A 190 14.12 9.97 -2.75
C ASP A 190 13.38 8.95 -1.87
N SER A 191 12.05 9.08 -1.77
CA SER A 191 11.24 8.15 -1.01
C SER A 191 11.24 6.76 -1.62
N THR A 192 11.48 5.76 -0.77
CA THR A 192 11.24 4.34 -0.99
C THR A 192 10.07 3.93 -0.10
N VAL A 193 8.88 3.93 -0.69
CA VAL A 193 7.62 3.81 0.07
C VAL A 193 7.19 2.34 0.18
N TRP A 194 6.93 1.93 1.42
CA TRP A 194 6.36 0.62 1.77
C TRP A 194 4.95 0.82 2.33
N GLU A 195 3.92 0.40 1.59
CA GLU A 195 2.52 0.54 1.97
C GLU A 195 2.10 -0.56 2.94
N LEU A 196 1.55 -0.18 4.09
CA LEU A 196 1.32 -1.09 5.19
C LEU A 196 -0.02 -0.83 5.89
N HIS A 197 -0.70 -1.88 6.31
CA HIS A 197 -1.80 -1.84 7.25
C HIS A 197 -1.29 -2.15 8.67
N VAL A 198 -1.71 -1.38 9.67
CA VAL A 198 -1.22 -1.53 11.07
C VAL A 198 -1.34 -2.97 11.57
N LYS A 199 -2.48 -3.63 11.32
CA LYS A 199 -2.69 -5.01 11.77
C LYS A 199 -1.84 -6.02 11.02
N ASP A 200 -1.67 -5.85 9.69
CA ASP A 200 -0.93 -6.78 8.84
C ASP A 200 0.53 -6.93 9.26
N PHE A 201 1.11 -5.83 9.78
CA PHE A 201 2.53 -5.72 10.14
C PHE A 201 3.00 -6.83 11.06
N SER A 202 2.21 -7.14 12.10
CA SER A 202 2.65 -8.02 13.16
C SER A 202 1.63 -9.08 13.59
N TYR A 203 0.47 -9.16 12.93
CA TYR A 203 -0.58 -10.12 13.31
C TYR A 203 -0.09 -11.56 13.29
N ASP A 204 0.75 -11.93 12.32
CA ASP A 204 1.35 -13.27 12.26
C ASP A 204 2.38 -13.45 13.38
N ALA A 205 2.35 -14.61 14.05
CA ALA A 205 3.29 -14.95 15.11
C ALA A 205 4.74 -14.97 14.62
N SER A 206 4.98 -15.21 13.32
CA SER A 206 6.32 -15.19 12.73
C SER A 206 6.99 -13.82 12.76
N SER A 207 6.23 -12.74 13.04
CA SER A 207 6.78 -11.40 13.28
C SER A 207 7.73 -11.32 14.49
N GLY A 208 7.62 -12.25 15.43
CA GLY A 208 8.36 -12.22 16.70
C GLY A 208 7.87 -11.19 17.70
N VAL A 209 6.87 -10.39 17.33
CA VAL A 209 6.21 -9.42 18.24
C VAL A 209 5.45 -10.17 19.34
N SER A 210 5.44 -9.60 20.56
CA SER A 210 4.74 -10.17 21.70
C SER A 210 3.25 -10.30 21.42
N GLU A 211 2.60 -11.36 21.91
CA GLU A 211 1.18 -11.65 21.65
C GLU A 211 0.25 -10.48 22.01
N ALA A 212 0.57 -9.74 23.07
CA ALA A 212 -0.24 -8.60 23.53
C ALA A 212 -0.24 -7.43 22.54
N ASN A 213 0.84 -7.26 21.76
CA ASN A 213 1.04 -6.11 20.87
C ASN A 213 0.81 -6.45 19.38
N ARG A 214 0.63 -7.74 19.04
CA ARG A 214 0.38 -8.13 17.64
C ARG A 214 -0.84 -7.44 17.06
N GLY A 215 -0.66 -6.86 15.87
CA GLY A 215 -1.72 -6.16 15.13
C GLY A 215 -2.14 -4.81 15.73
N LYS A 216 -1.34 -4.24 16.64
CA LYS A 216 -1.61 -2.99 17.35
C LYS A 216 -0.52 -1.95 17.12
N PHE A 217 -0.79 -0.69 17.54
CA PHE A 217 0.18 0.41 17.49
C PHE A 217 1.50 0.05 18.21
N LEU A 218 1.40 -0.58 19.38
CA LEU A 218 2.57 -0.94 20.17
C LEU A 218 3.47 -2.01 19.54
N ALA A 219 3.03 -2.71 18.49
CA ALA A 219 3.89 -3.60 17.74
C ALA A 219 5.10 -2.90 17.12
N PHE A 220 4.94 -1.62 16.76
CA PHE A 220 6.00 -0.81 16.17
C PHE A 220 7.06 -0.36 17.20
N THR A 221 6.77 -0.44 18.49
CA THR A 221 7.71 -0.06 19.57
C THR A 221 8.63 -1.20 19.99
N GLU A 222 8.36 -2.43 19.55
CA GLU A 222 9.17 -3.59 19.88
C GLU A 222 10.42 -3.68 18.98
N ASN A 223 11.57 -3.30 19.53
CA ASN A 223 12.84 -3.36 18.85
C ASN A 223 13.50 -4.74 18.98
N GLY A 224 14.34 -5.13 18.01
CA GLY A 224 15.08 -6.39 18.03
C GLY A 224 14.19 -7.62 17.81
N THR A 225 13.04 -7.46 17.17
CA THR A 225 12.18 -8.59 16.81
C THR A 225 12.85 -9.44 15.75
N THR A 226 12.74 -10.76 15.90
CA THR A 226 13.31 -11.73 14.98
C THR A 226 12.28 -12.73 14.50
N LEU A 227 12.56 -13.35 13.36
CA LEU A 227 11.68 -14.34 12.75
C LEU A 227 11.30 -15.44 13.75
N ASN A 228 10.01 -15.63 13.99
CA ASN A 228 9.45 -16.53 15.01
C ASN A 228 9.92 -16.25 16.46
N GLY A 229 10.50 -15.08 16.74
CA GLY A 229 11.09 -14.71 18.02
C GLY A 229 12.39 -15.46 18.33
N GLU A 230 13.03 -16.02 17.31
CA GLU A 230 14.25 -16.84 17.45
C GLU A 230 15.30 -16.45 16.40
N GLY A 231 16.55 -16.82 16.67
CA GLY A 231 17.65 -16.64 15.73
C GLY A 231 18.07 -15.19 15.50
N ASN A 232 18.43 -14.86 14.25
CA ASN A 232 19.13 -13.61 13.91
C ASN A 232 18.57 -12.90 12.67
N ILE A 233 17.41 -13.32 12.18
CA ILE A 233 16.74 -12.68 11.04
C ILE A 233 15.78 -11.62 11.58
N SER A 234 16.06 -10.37 11.27
CA SER A 234 15.27 -9.24 11.69
C SER A 234 13.89 -9.25 11.04
N THR A 235 12.89 -8.81 11.80
CA THR A 235 11.51 -8.58 11.35
C THR A 235 11.09 -7.16 11.71
N CYS A 236 9.91 -6.76 11.28
CA CYS A 236 9.29 -5.49 11.64
C CYS A 236 10.19 -4.27 11.35
N ILE A 237 10.37 -3.33 12.28
CA ILE A 237 11.10 -2.08 12.04
C ILE A 237 12.57 -2.32 11.67
N ASP A 238 13.23 -3.24 12.33
CA ASP A 238 14.65 -3.52 12.01
C ASP A 238 14.82 -4.11 10.61
N TYR A 239 13.86 -4.94 10.17
CA TYR A 239 13.82 -5.41 8.77
C TYR A 239 13.64 -4.24 7.78
N LEU A 240 12.76 -3.26 8.06
CA LEU A 240 12.57 -2.10 7.18
C LEU A 240 13.86 -1.29 7.02
N LYS A 241 14.60 -1.08 8.11
CA LYS A 241 15.93 -0.43 8.08
C LYS A 241 16.92 -1.20 7.21
N GLU A 242 16.98 -2.52 7.40
CA GLU A 242 17.85 -3.39 6.61
C GLU A 242 17.44 -3.47 5.13
N LEU A 243 16.17 -3.38 4.82
CA LEU A 243 15.65 -3.37 3.45
C LEU A 243 16.00 -2.07 2.71
N GLY A 244 16.20 -0.96 3.45
CA GLY A 244 16.45 0.36 2.88
C GLY A 244 15.17 1.17 2.61
N VAL A 245 14.04 0.78 3.25
CA VAL A 245 12.81 1.58 3.26
C VAL A 245 13.03 2.82 4.12
N ASN A 246 12.68 3.99 3.60
CA ASN A 246 12.77 5.27 4.31
C ASN A 246 11.42 5.96 4.52
N THR A 247 10.34 5.38 4.00
CA THR A 247 8.99 5.93 4.10
C THR A 247 7.97 4.80 4.23
N VAL A 248 7.11 4.85 5.24
CA VAL A 248 5.98 3.93 5.40
C VAL A 248 4.69 4.69 5.16
N GLN A 249 3.87 4.23 4.20
CA GLN A 249 2.49 4.67 4.05
C GLN A 249 1.59 3.72 4.82
N LEU A 250 0.94 4.23 5.86
CA LEU A 250 -0.01 3.46 6.66
C LEU A 250 -1.43 3.63 6.11
N ASN A 251 -2.11 2.53 5.80
CA ASN A 251 -3.55 2.50 5.52
C ASN A 251 -4.31 3.22 6.64
N PRO A 252 -5.54 3.69 6.41
CA PRO A 252 -6.24 4.54 7.37
C PRO A 252 -6.21 3.99 8.78
N PHE A 253 -5.68 4.77 9.72
CA PHE A 253 -5.58 4.43 11.14
C PHE A 253 -6.26 5.43 12.06
N TYR A 254 -7.06 6.35 11.49
CA TYR A 254 -8.05 7.09 12.26
C TYR A 254 -9.32 6.25 12.44
N ASP A 255 -10.19 6.68 13.34
CA ASP A 255 -11.41 5.98 13.76
C ASP A 255 -12.37 5.73 12.59
N TYR A 256 -12.68 4.46 12.32
CA TYR A 256 -13.55 3.98 11.27
C TYR A 256 -14.64 3.02 11.81
N ALA A 257 -15.76 2.88 11.09
CA ALA A 257 -17.00 2.38 11.68
C ALA A 257 -17.18 0.85 11.69
N SER A 258 -16.46 0.12 10.82
CA SER A 258 -16.82 -1.28 10.50
C SER A 258 -16.26 -2.34 11.45
N VAL A 259 -15.41 -1.95 12.40
CA VAL A 259 -14.82 -2.84 13.40
C VAL A 259 -15.39 -2.51 14.79
N ASN A 260 -15.79 -3.52 15.56
CA ASN A 260 -16.08 -3.32 16.97
C ASN A 260 -14.76 -3.27 17.75
N GLU A 261 -14.34 -2.11 18.17
CA GLU A 261 -13.06 -1.87 18.83
C GLU A 261 -12.84 -2.73 20.10
N ALA A 262 -13.90 -3.08 20.80
CA ALA A 262 -13.88 -3.97 21.98
C ALA A 262 -14.13 -5.44 21.60
N GLY A 263 -14.13 -5.77 20.33
CA GLY A 263 -14.33 -7.12 19.80
C GLY A 263 -13.08 -8.00 19.89
N ASN A 264 -13.13 -9.14 19.25
CA ASN A 264 -11.97 -10.02 19.14
C ASN A 264 -11.02 -9.56 18.00
N ASP A 265 -9.78 -10.04 18.05
CA ASP A 265 -8.73 -9.68 17.08
C ASP A 265 -8.92 -10.30 15.68
N GLU A 266 -9.94 -11.14 15.47
CA GLU A 266 -10.27 -11.74 14.17
C GLU A 266 -10.98 -10.76 13.23
N GLN A 267 -11.45 -9.62 13.72
CA GLN A 267 -12.07 -8.58 12.92
C GLN A 267 -11.01 -7.83 12.10
N PHE A 268 -11.38 -7.49 10.89
CA PHE A 268 -10.51 -6.78 9.97
C PHE A 268 -11.29 -5.85 9.03
N ASN A 269 -10.76 -4.67 8.83
CA ASN A 269 -11.11 -3.79 7.72
C ASN A 269 -9.89 -2.95 7.37
N TRP A 270 -9.75 -2.54 6.11
CA TRP A 270 -8.67 -1.63 5.71
C TRP A 270 -8.80 -0.22 6.31
N GLY A 271 -10.00 0.18 6.77
CA GLY A 271 -10.24 1.48 7.39
C GLY A 271 -10.78 2.57 6.45
N TYR A 272 -11.22 2.23 5.25
CA TYR A 272 -11.77 3.20 4.28
C TYR A 272 -13.26 3.52 4.51
N ASP A 273 -13.73 3.45 5.75
CA ASP A 273 -15.08 3.83 6.18
C ASP A 273 -15.04 4.79 7.39
N PRO A 274 -14.53 6.03 7.17
CA PRO A 274 -14.19 6.97 8.22
C PRO A 274 -15.40 7.40 9.04
N GLN A 275 -15.22 7.47 10.38
CA GLN A 275 -16.20 7.95 11.34
C GLN A 275 -15.75 9.25 12.03
N ASN A 276 -14.55 9.28 12.60
CA ASN A 276 -13.95 10.45 13.25
C ASN A 276 -12.52 10.69 12.74
N TYR A 277 -12.37 11.65 11.83
CA TYR A 277 -11.12 11.86 11.08
C TYR A 277 -9.91 12.33 11.91
N ASN A 278 -10.12 12.89 13.11
CA ASN A 278 -9.05 13.45 13.94
C ASN A 278 -8.76 12.57 15.18
N VAL A 279 -9.15 11.31 15.14
CA VAL A 279 -9.03 10.38 16.27
C VAL A 279 -8.35 9.10 15.79
N PRO A 280 -7.31 8.58 16.46
CA PRO A 280 -6.74 7.27 16.17
C PRO A 280 -7.74 6.13 16.35
N GLU A 281 -7.63 5.08 15.53
CA GLU A 281 -8.48 3.89 15.58
C GLU A 281 -8.30 3.10 16.90
N GLY A 282 -9.40 2.78 17.55
CA GLY A 282 -9.38 2.14 18.87
C GLY A 282 -9.07 0.65 18.83
N SER A 283 -9.33 -0.06 17.73
CA SER A 283 -9.02 -1.49 17.61
C SER A 283 -7.51 -1.78 17.57
N TYR A 284 -6.69 -0.77 17.25
CA TYR A 284 -5.23 -0.87 17.30
C TYR A 284 -4.65 -0.51 18.68
N SER A 285 -5.49 -0.06 19.62
CA SER A 285 -5.08 0.26 20.98
C SER A 285 -5.12 -0.96 21.89
N SER A 286 -4.31 -0.93 22.96
CA SER A 286 -4.38 -1.92 24.03
C SER A 286 -5.63 -1.77 24.90
N ASN A 287 -6.25 -0.57 24.92
CA ASN A 287 -7.47 -0.28 25.65
C ASN A 287 -8.40 0.67 24.86
N PRO A 288 -9.35 0.16 24.09
CA PRO A 288 -10.26 0.97 23.30
C PRO A 288 -11.27 1.80 24.11
N TYR A 289 -11.44 1.49 25.39
CA TYR A 289 -12.38 2.22 26.27
C TYR A 289 -11.83 3.55 26.79
N ASP A 290 -10.52 3.79 26.67
CA ASP A 290 -9.87 5.02 27.10
C ASP A 290 -9.27 5.77 25.92
N GLY A 291 -9.85 6.91 25.55
CA GLY A 291 -9.39 7.71 24.43
C GLY A 291 -7.95 8.23 24.57
N ASN A 292 -7.44 8.42 25.80
CA ASN A 292 -6.06 8.83 26.03
C ASN A 292 -5.08 7.73 25.60
N VAL A 293 -5.42 6.45 25.82
CA VAL A 293 -4.52 5.32 25.52
C VAL A 293 -4.30 5.20 24.01
N ARG A 294 -5.38 5.24 23.20
CA ARG A 294 -5.24 5.16 21.73
C ARG A 294 -4.40 6.29 21.14
N ILE A 295 -4.53 7.51 21.69
CA ILE A 295 -3.76 8.68 21.26
C ILE A 295 -2.28 8.47 21.57
N LYS A 296 -1.96 8.11 22.83
CA LYS A 296 -0.59 7.88 23.27
C LYS A 296 0.09 6.77 22.46
N GLU A 297 -0.55 5.62 22.32
CA GLU A 297 0.00 4.48 21.60
C GLU A 297 0.19 4.77 20.09
N CYS A 298 -0.68 5.57 19.47
CA CYS A 298 -0.49 6.06 18.12
C CYS A 298 0.75 6.97 18.00
N LYS A 299 0.96 7.89 18.95
CA LYS A 299 2.17 8.71 19.03
C LYS A 299 3.42 7.84 19.24
N GLU A 300 3.36 6.83 20.10
CA GLU A 300 4.46 5.88 20.34
C GLU A 300 4.84 5.11 19.05
N MET A 301 3.85 4.69 18.25
CA MET A 301 4.11 4.08 16.93
C MET A 301 4.86 5.04 15.99
N ILE A 302 4.40 6.28 15.89
CA ILE A 302 5.02 7.29 15.01
C ILE A 302 6.44 7.59 15.47
N GLN A 303 6.65 7.83 16.77
CA GLN A 303 7.97 8.06 17.35
C GLN A 303 8.93 6.89 17.07
N ALA A 304 8.47 5.65 17.18
CA ALA A 304 9.30 4.48 16.90
C ALA A 304 9.74 4.41 15.43
N LEU A 305 8.88 4.81 14.49
CA LEU A 305 9.23 4.92 13.07
C LEU A 305 10.23 6.06 12.83
N HIS A 306 10.04 7.22 13.47
CA HIS A 306 10.97 8.36 13.40
C HIS A 306 12.34 8.02 13.98
N ASP A 307 12.40 7.34 15.13
CA ASP A 307 13.63 6.86 15.75
C ASP A 307 14.39 5.87 14.82
N ALA A 308 13.68 5.19 13.96
CA ALA A 308 14.25 4.32 12.93
C ALA A 308 14.69 5.08 11.65
N GLY A 309 14.44 6.39 11.57
CA GLY A 309 14.70 7.22 10.38
C GLY A 309 13.71 7.02 9.24
N ILE A 310 12.47 6.62 9.56
CA ILE A 310 11.41 6.30 8.60
C ILE A 310 10.31 7.36 8.65
N SER A 311 10.04 8.00 7.52
CA SER A 311 8.91 8.94 7.34
C SER A 311 7.58 8.22 7.46
N VAL A 312 6.59 8.86 8.08
CA VAL A 312 5.22 8.34 8.23
C VAL A 312 4.25 9.10 7.34
N VAL A 313 3.68 8.41 6.36
CA VAL A 313 2.64 8.93 5.49
C VAL A 313 1.29 8.32 5.88
N MET A 314 0.34 9.18 6.20
CA MET A 314 -1.00 8.77 6.60
C MET A 314 -1.94 8.68 5.40
N ASP A 315 -2.63 7.56 5.24
CA ASP A 315 -3.70 7.42 4.26
C ASP A 315 -4.99 8.03 4.81
N VAL A 316 -5.57 8.97 4.06
CA VAL A 316 -6.74 9.76 4.48
C VAL A 316 -7.88 9.70 3.48
N VAL A 317 -9.11 9.57 3.98
CA VAL A 317 -10.32 9.34 3.19
C VAL A 317 -11.30 10.51 3.33
N TYR A 318 -10.89 11.72 2.92
CA TYR A 318 -11.77 12.90 2.98
C TYR A 318 -12.81 12.95 1.87
N ASN A 319 -12.86 11.95 1.01
CA ASN A 319 -13.77 11.90 -0.12
C ASN A 319 -15.18 11.41 0.24
N HIS A 320 -15.36 10.66 1.32
CA HIS A 320 -16.68 10.16 1.80
C HIS A 320 -16.65 9.86 3.30
N THR A 321 -17.81 9.59 3.89
CA THR A 321 -17.98 9.06 5.25
C THR A 321 -18.57 7.65 5.22
N TYR A 322 -18.38 6.88 6.29
CA TYR A 322 -18.90 5.52 6.41
C TYR A 322 -20.40 5.43 6.09
N SER A 323 -21.15 6.47 6.37
CA SER A 323 -22.60 6.55 6.17
C SER A 323 -23.04 8.00 6.10
N THR A 324 -24.16 8.26 5.46
CA THR A 324 -24.85 9.55 5.54
C THR A 324 -25.54 9.81 6.88
N ASP A 325 -25.58 8.84 7.80
CA ASP A 325 -25.96 9.07 9.22
C ASP A 325 -24.75 9.48 10.06
N SER A 326 -23.98 10.43 9.62
CA SER A 326 -22.75 10.94 10.21
C SER A 326 -22.96 12.18 11.07
N CYS A 327 -21.94 12.55 11.85
CA CYS A 327 -21.92 13.81 12.60
C CYS A 327 -22.05 15.03 11.64
N PHE A 328 -21.50 14.98 10.45
CA PHE A 328 -21.64 16.04 9.44
C PHE A 328 -23.11 16.27 9.06
N GLN A 329 -23.84 15.20 8.73
CA GLN A 329 -25.24 15.29 8.33
C GLN A 329 -26.14 15.72 9.48
N LYS A 330 -25.85 15.27 10.70
CA LYS A 330 -26.63 15.63 11.90
C LYS A 330 -26.39 17.07 12.33
N THR A 331 -25.19 17.63 12.02
CA THR A 331 -24.82 19.00 12.41
C THR A 331 -25.28 20.05 11.41
N VAL A 332 -25.07 19.85 10.10
CA VAL A 332 -25.58 20.73 9.02
C VAL A 332 -26.03 19.88 7.85
N PRO A 333 -27.33 19.51 7.82
CA PRO A 333 -27.85 18.58 6.82
C PRO A 333 -27.54 19.02 5.38
N ASN A 334 -27.04 18.08 4.59
CA ASN A 334 -26.72 18.21 3.16
C ASN A 334 -25.58 19.18 2.81
N TYR A 335 -25.00 19.90 3.78
CA TYR A 335 -23.95 20.88 3.48
C TYR A 335 -22.60 20.24 3.19
N TYR A 336 -22.18 19.26 3.97
CA TYR A 336 -20.87 18.61 3.85
C TYR A 336 -20.82 17.56 2.73
N TYR A 337 -21.98 17.18 2.19
CA TYR A 337 -22.09 16.21 1.12
C TYR A 337 -22.41 16.86 -0.22
N ARG A 338 -21.85 16.30 -1.28
CA ARG A 338 -22.19 16.75 -2.63
C ARG A 338 -23.52 16.16 -3.05
N LEU A 339 -24.41 17.03 -3.51
CA LEU A 339 -25.71 16.65 -4.02
C LEU A 339 -25.71 16.73 -5.55
N ASN A 340 -26.32 15.74 -6.20
CA ASN A 340 -26.54 15.77 -7.63
C ASN A 340 -27.72 16.74 -7.98
N ARG A 341 -28.00 16.93 -9.29
CA ARG A 341 -29.07 17.83 -9.77
C ARG A 341 -30.47 17.47 -9.27
N ALA A 342 -30.68 16.24 -8.80
CA ALA A 342 -31.96 15.80 -8.23
C ALA A 342 -32.04 15.97 -6.71
N GLY A 343 -31.06 16.64 -6.09
CA GLY A 343 -30.99 16.84 -4.64
C GLY A 343 -30.68 15.57 -3.85
N LYS A 344 -30.17 14.53 -4.51
CA LYS A 344 -29.72 13.28 -3.87
C LYS A 344 -28.21 13.29 -3.71
N PHE A 345 -27.71 12.54 -2.73
CA PHE A 345 -26.29 12.36 -2.54
C PHE A 345 -25.63 11.84 -3.81
N SER A 346 -24.57 12.48 -4.23
CA SER A 346 -23.66 11.98 -5.27
C SER A 346 -22.87 10.80 -4.75
N ASN A 347 -22.38 9.92 -5.62
CA ASN A 347 -21.75 8.66 -5.22
C ASN A 347 -20.46 8.39 -6.01
N GLY A 348 -19.61 9.39 -6.10
CA GLY A 348 -18.30 9.25 -6.73
C GLY A 348 -17.37 8.30 -5.98
N SER A 349 -17.60 8.05 -4.69
CA SER A 349 -16.85 7.06 -3.89
C SER A 349 -17.23 5.60 -4.21
N GLY A 350 -18.46 5.37 -4.71
CA GLY A 350 -19.04 4.02 -4.76
C GLY A 350 -19.61 3.53 -3.42
N CYS A 351 -19.43 4.31 -2.32
CA CYS A 351 -19.85 3.96 -0.96
C CYS A 351 -21.19 4.60 -0.53
N GLY A 352 -21.92 5.20 -1.47
CA GLY A 352 -23.25 5.78 -1.23
C GLY A 352 -23.27 7.29 -0.96
N ASN A 353 -22.13 7.92 -0.80
CA ASN A 353 -22.00 9.36 -0.61
C ASN A 353 -20.64 9.88 -1.10
N GLU A 354 -20.50 11.18 -1.23
CA GLU A 354 -19.22 11.87 -1.40
C GLU A 354 -19.25 13.22 -0.71
N CYS A 355 -18.10 13.63 -0.16
CA CYS A 355 -17.96 14.90 0.52
C CYS A 355 -17.73 16.06 -0.46
N ALA A 356 -18.22 17.24 -0.09
CA ALA A 356 -18.23 18.43 -0.94
C ALA A 356 -17.04 19.35 -0.61
N THR A 357 -15.84 19.03 -1.14
CA THR A 357 -14.62 19.82 -0.91
C THR A 357 -14.70 21.23 -1.46
N GLU A 358 -15.61 21.48 -2.40
CA GLU A 358 -15.93 22.81 -2.91
C GLU A 358 -16.65 23.72 -1.91
N ARG A 359 -17.13 23.21 -0.77
CA ARG A 359 -17.77 23.98 0.31
C ARG A 359 -16.73 24.55 1.27
N ALA A 360 -16.90 25.81 1.66
CA ALA A 360 -15.92 26.53 2.48
C ALA A 360 -15.58 25.81 3.79
N MET A 361 -16.59 25.40 4.55
CA MET A 361 -16.35 24.78 5.86
C MET A 361 -15.84 23.34 5.76
N TYR A 362 -16.14 22.62 4.67
CA TYR A 362 -15.54 21.29 4.50
C TYR A 362 -14.09 21.37 4.03
N ARG A 363 -13.77 22.26 3.10
CA ARG A 363 -12.38 22.56 2.72
C ARG A 363 -11.55 22.97 3.93
N ASN A 364 -12.07 23.90 4.73
CA ASN A 364 -11.41 24.34 5.96
C ASN A 364 -11.21 23.17 6.94
N TYR A 365 -12.23 22.30 7.10
CA TYR A 365 -12.12 21.09 7.91
C TYR A 365 -10.98 20.19 7.45
N VAL A 366 -10.88 19.89 6.14
CA VAL A 366 -9.81 19.04 5.59
C VAL A 366 -8.43 19.65 5.84
N ILE A 367 -8.28 20.95 5.60
CA ILE A 367 -7.01 21.66 5.83
C ILE A 367 -6.63 21.61 7.32
N GLN A 368 -7.56 21.94 8.22
CA GLN A 368 -7.30 21.90 9.66
C GLN A 368 -7.02 20.50 10.18
N SER A 369 -7.69 19.48 9.66
CA SER A 369 -7.45 18.08 10.00
C SER A 369 -6.04 17.65 9.61
N CYS A 370 -5.58 17.95 8.39
CA CYS A 370 -4.21 17.63 7.98
C CYS A 370 -3.17 18.40 8.82
N LEU A 371 -3.39 19.70 9.07
CA LEU A 371 -2.51 20.49 9.95
C LEU A 371 -2.47 19.94 11.38
N TYR A 372 -3.60 19.44 11.89
CA TYR A 372 -3.67 18.80 13.21
C TYR A 372 -2.80 17.53 13.24
N TRP A 373 -2.92 16.64 12.26
CA TRP A 373 -2.09 15.44 12.19
C TRP A 373 -0.59 15.75 12.04
N VAL A 374 -0.23 16.77 11.28
CA VAL A 374 1.19 17.20 11.17
C VAL A 374 1.72 17.76 12.47
N ASN A 375 0.95 18.66 13.13
CA ASN A 375 1.45 19.37 14.30
C ASN A 375 1.34 18.57 15.61
N GLU A 376 0.32 17.73 15.75
CA GLU A 376 0.04 16.97 16.98
C GLU A 376 0.65 15.57 16.98
N TYR A 377 0.66 14.93 15.80
CA TYR A 377 1.17 13.55 15.63
C TYR A 377 2.46 13.48 14.82
N HIS A 378 2.99 14.61 14.40
CA HIS A 378 4.22 14.72 13.60
C HIS A 378 4.17 13.90 12.30
N ILE A 379 3.00 13.77 11.66
CA ILE A 379 2.84 13.06 10.40
C ILE A 379 3.63 13.79 9.29
N ASP A 380 4.43 13.03 8.51
CA ASP A 380 5.34 13.56 7.50
C ASP A 380 4.70 13.72 6.12
N GLY A 381 3.53 13.16 5.93
CA GLY A 381 2.81 13.28 4.66
C GLY A 381 1.47 12.58 4.62
N PHE A 382 0.78 12.73 3.49
CA PHE A 382 -0.58 12.20 3.30
C PHE A 382 -0.75 11.54 1.93
N ARG A 383 -1.45 10.41 1.94
CA ARG A 383 -2.03 9.80 0.73
C ARG A 383 -3.53 10.06 0.77
N TYR A 384 -4.08 10.60 -0.32
CA TYR A 384 -5.52 10.91 -0.43
C TYR A 384 -6.23 9.82 -1.23
N ASP A 385 -7.10 9.08 -0.55
CA ASP A 385 -8.00 8.12 -1.15
C ASP A 385 -8.95 8.82 -2.12
N LEU A 386 -9.19 8.21 -3.30
CA LEU A 386 -10.07 8.74 -4.34
C LEU A 386 -9.97 10.28 -4.50
N MET A 387 -8.74 10.79 -4.56
CA MET A 387 -8.46 12.23 -4.68
C MET A 387 -9.21 12.87 -5.86
N GLY A 388 -9.56 12.07 -6.88
CA GLY A 388 -10.32 12.51 -8.03
C GLY A 388 -11.74 13.03 -7.73
N ILE A 389 -12.28 12.74 -6.53
CA ILE A 389 -13.55 13.32 -6.05
C ILE A 389 -13.34 14.74 -5.54
N MET A 390 -12.17 15.04 -5.00
CA MET A 390 -11.80 16.36 -4.48
C MET A 390 -11.53 17.33 -5.63
N ASP A 391 -11.67 18.61 -5.38
CA ASP A 391 -11.37 19.62 -6.38
C ASP A 391 -9.91 20.11 -6.30
N VAL A 392 -9.37 20.52 -7.46
CA VAL A 392 -7.99 21.01 -7.62
C VAL A 392 -7.71 22.22 -6.72
N GLU A 393 -8.68 23.12 -6.53
CA GLU A 393 -8.50 24.29 -5.69
C GLU A 393 -8.27 23.91 -4.23
N THR A 394 -9.09 22.98 -3.71
CA THR A 394 -8.90 22.43 -2.35
C THR A 394 -7.55 21.77 -2.21
N MET A 395 -7.13 20.94 -3.17
CA MET A 395 -5.83 20.25 -3.09
C MET A 395 -4.65 21.23 -3.12
N ASN A 396 -4.73 22.28 -3.94
CA ASN A 396 -3.66 23.29 -4.00
C ASN A 396 -3.65 24.16 -2.74
N GLN A 397 -4.81 24.61 -2.20
CA GLN A 397 -4.86 25.34 -0.93
C GLN A 397 -4.34 24.52 0.24
N LEU A 398 -4.65 23.22 0.26
CA LEU A 398 -4.11 22.30 1.26
C LEU A 398 -2.59 22.16 1.14
N ARG A 399 -2.05 22.06 -0.10
CA ARG A 399 -0.60 22.06 -0.33
C ARG A 399 0.05 23.35 0.18
N ASP A 400 -0.56 24.50 -0.12
CA ASP A 400 -0.06 25.79 0.34
C ASP A 400 -0.09 25.92 1.88
N ALA A 401 -1.10 25.37 2.53
CA ALA A 401 -1.20 25.34 3.99
C ALA A 401 -0.12 24.46 4.65
N LEU A 402 0.11 23.27 4.11
CA LEU A 402 1.17 22.37 4.58
C LEU A 402 2.57 22.98 4.34
N ASP A 403 2.77 23.72 3.25
CA ASP A 403 4.01 24.44 2.96
C ASP A 403 4.35 25.52 3.98
N GLN A 404 3.37 26.03 4.71
CA GLN A 404 3.63 26.97 5.81
C GLN A 404 4.20 26.26 7.05
N VAL A 405 3.97 24.95 7.19
CA VAL A 405 4.58 24.14 8.25
C VAL A 405 5.98 23.72 7.79
N ASP A 406 6.05 22.91 6.74
CA ASP A 406 7.30 22.53 6.06
C ASP A 406 6.98 22.11 4.61
N ASN A 407 7.76 22.61 3.66
CA ASN A 407 7.56 22.31 2.25
C ASN A 407 7.93 20.86 1.87
N ARG A 408 8.52 20.10 2.77
CA ARG A 408 8.87 18.68 2.61
C ARG A 408 7.74 17.75 3.04
N VAL A 409 6.67 18.23 3.70
CA VAL A 409 5.49 17.42 3.97
C VAL A 409 4.98 16.86 2.66
N THR A 410 4.92 15.54 2.52
CA THR A 410 4.60 14.90 1.26
C THR A 410 3.09 14.82 1.01
N MET A 411 2.68 14.86 -0.26
CA MET A 411 1.29 14.67 -0.68
C MET A 411 1.23 13.83 -1.95
N TRP A 412 0.42 12.81 -1.95
CA TRP A 412 0.03 12.10 -3.17
C TRP A 412 -1.36 11.48 -3.03
N GLY A 413 -1.97 11.05 -4.12
CA GLY A 413 -3.30 10.45 -4.05
C GLY A 413 -3.75 9.77 -5.33
N GLU A 414 -4.90 9.12 -5.23
CA GLU A 414 -5.57 8.47 -6.33
C GLU A 414 -6.37 9.48 -7.15
N ALA A 415 -5.83 9.86 -8.30
CA ALA A 415 -6.47 10.83 -9.19
C ALA A 415 -7.56 10.21 -10.08
N TRP A 416 -8.48 9.49 -9.46
CA TRP A 416 -9.69 8.88 -10.05
C TRP A 416 -10.83 8.84 -9.04
N THR A 417 -12.01 8.35 -9.47
CA THR A 417 -13.20 8.14 -8.63
C THR A 417 -13.57 6.67 -8.59
N GLY A 418 -14.25 6.22 -7.52
CA GLY A 418 -14.80 4.87 -7.40
C GLY A 418 -16.13 4.66 -8.13
N GLY A 419 -16.83 5.76 -8.46
CA GLY A 419 -18.14 5.76 -9.11
C GLY A 419 -18.41 7.06 -9.85
N ASP A 420 -19.69 7.28 -10.17
CA ASP A 420 -20.14 8.50 -10.86
C ASP A 420 -20.19 9.68 -9.86
N SER A 421 -19.29 10.64 -10.02
CA SER A 421 -19.24 11.87 -9.23
C SER A 421 -19.97 13.02 -9.97
N TYR A 422 -20.79 13.79 -9.22
CA TYR A 422 -21.37 15.02 -9.71
C TYR A 422 -20.38 16.17 -9.56
N HIS A 423 -20.18 16.92 -10.63
CA HIS A 423 -19.29 18.08 -10.61
C HIS A 423 -20.12 19.37 -10.62
N PRO A 424 -20.07 20.19 -9.55
CA PRO A 424 -20.68 21.51 -9.55
C PRO A 424 -19.98 22.46 -10.55
N THR A 425 -20.55 23.59 -10.84
CA THR A 425 -19.95 24.56 -11.78
C THR A 425 -18.77 25.27 -11.16
N ASN A 426 -18.91 25.71 -9.90
CA ASN A 426 -17.91 26.50 -9.18
C ASN A 426 -17.72 25.97 -7.76
N THR A 427 -16.58 26.33 -7.17
CA THR A 427 -16.30 26.21 -5.74
C THR A 427 -16.90 27.40 -4.97
N CYS A 428 -16.85 27.36 -3.65
CA CYS A 428 -17.30 28.43 -2.76
C CYS A 428 -16.61 29.79 -3.01
N ASP A 429 -15.38 29.77 -3.54
CA ASP A 429 -14.61 30.97 -3.87
C ASP A 429 -14.96 31.53 -5.26
N GLY A 430 -15.95 30.95 -5.95
CA GLY A 430 -16.35 31.32 -7.30
C GLY A 430 -15.40 30.84 -8.40
N THR A 431 -14.36 30.08 -8.07
CA THR A 431 -13.49 29.45 -9.07
C THR A 431 -14.21 28.28 -9.74
N LYS A 432 -13.84 27.98 -10.99
CA LYS A 432 -14.40 26.82 -11.69
C LYS A 432 -14.01 25.53 -10.98
N PHE A 433 -15.00 24.67 -10.71
CA PHE A 433 -14.74 23.34 -10.19
C PHE A 433 -13.96 22.50 -11.23
N ILE A 434 -12.81 21.96 -10.82
CA ILE A 434 -11.95 21.06 -11.61
C ILE A 434 -11.66 19.86 -10.72
N PRO A 435 -12.10 18.63 -11.07
CA PRO A 435 -11.79 17.45 -10.26
C PRO A 435 -10.30 17.14 -10.34
N ALA A 436 -9.72 16.65 -9.23
CA ALA A 436 -8.29 16.33 -9.13
C ALA A 436 -7.96 14.96 -9.75
N ILE A 437 -8.41 14.75 -11.00
CA ILE A 437 -8.18 13.51 -11.77
C ILE A 437 -6.91 13.61 -12.62
N GLN A 438 -6.40 12.47 -13.07
CA GLN A 438 -5.17 12.36 -13.88
C GLN A 438 -5.14 13.30 -15.09
N SER A 439 -6.27 13.46 -15.81
CA SER A 439 -6.32 14.36 -16.96
C SER A 439 -6.14 15.84 -16.59
N ASN A 440 -6.31 16.19 -15.33
CA ASN A 440 -6.16 17.53 -14.78
C ASN A 440 -4.87 17.72 -13.97
N ALA A 441 -3.93 16.75 -14.02
CA ALA A 441 -2.64 16.80 -13.34
C ALA A 441 -1.88 18.12 -13.59
N GLY A 442 -2.02 18.69 -14.78
CA GLY A 442 -1.46 19.99 -15.13
C GLY A 442 -1.98 21.18 -14.31
N SER A 443 -3.11 21.04 -13.61
CA SER A 443 -3.71 22.08 -12.75
C SER A 443 -3.34 21.91 -11.26
N LEU A 444 -2.91 20.72 -10.86
CA LEU A 444 -2.39 20.47 -9.53
C LEU A 444 -0.97 21.03 -9.37
N SER A 445 -0.55 21.32 -8.15
CA SER A 445 0.86 21.58 -7.83
C SER A 445 1.71 20.39 -8.28
N GLU A 446 2.94 20.61 -8.77
CA GLU A 446 3.88 19.53 -9.13
C GLU A 446 4.37 18.74 -7.91
N ARG A 447 4.11 19.23 -6.69
CA ARG A 447 4.39 18.54 -5.42
C ARG A 447 3.20 17.75 -4.87
N ILE A 448 2.15 17.55 -5.67
CA ILE A 448 1.05 16.62 -5.38
C ILE A 448 1.20 15.41 -6.30
N GLY A 449 1.67 14.31 -5.73
CA GLY A 449 1.90 13.04 -6.45
C GLY A 449 0.59 12.37 -6.86
N ILE A 450 0.65 11.60 -7.93
CA ILE A 450 -0.49 10.86 -8.49
C ILE A 450 -0.06 9.41 -8.71
N PHE A 451 -0.83 8.45 -8.23
CA PHE A 451 -0.60 7.03 -8.51
C PHE A 451 -0.63 6.76 -10.01
N ASN A 452 0.47 6.21 -10.53
CA ASN A 452 0.65 5.96 -11.96
C ASN A 452 0.18 4.55 -12.35
N ASP A 453 -1.15 4.36 -12.35
CA ASP A 453 -1.79 3.10 -12.75
C ASP A 453 -1.41 2.65 -14.15
N SER A 454 -1.09 3.60 -15.04
CA SER A 454 -0.70 3.27 -16.40
C SER A 454 0.65 2.54 -16.48
N VAL A 455 1.56 2.81 -15.54
CA VAL A 455 2.83 2.10 -15.40
C VAL A 455 2.63 0.78 -14.68
N ARG A 456 1.86 0.76 -13.58
CA ARG A 456 1.46 -0.48 -12.89
C ARG A 456 0.89 -1.49 -13.88
N ASP A 457 -0.10 -1.08 -14.68
CA ASP A 457 -0.74 -1.92 -15.68
C ASP A 457 0.23 -2.38 -16.78
N ALA A 458 1.18 -1.54 -17.13
CA ALA A 458 2.23 -1.92 -18.08
C ALA A 458 3.20 -2.95 -17.49
N ILE A 459 3.51 -2.88 -16.21
CA ILE A 459 4.40 -3.83 -15.52
C ILE A 459 3.73 -5.19 -15.38
N LYS A 460 2.59 -5.27 -14.63
CA LYS A 460 1.98 -6.54 -14.21
C LYS A 460 0.71 -6.94 -14.96
N GLY A 461 0.15 -6.02 -15.77
CA GLY A 461 -1.16 -6.20 -16.39
C GLY A 461 -2.25 -5.42 -15.68
N GLY A 462 -3.31 -5.04 -16.40
CA GLY A 462 -4.40 -4.21 -15.87
C GLY A 462 -5.11 -4.84 -14.68
N ALA A 463 -5.38 -4.04 -13.65
CA ALA A 463 -5.92 -4.46 -12.36
C ALA A 463 -7.37 -5.00 -12.40
N MET A 464 -8.12 -4.75 -13.49
CA MET A 464 -9.52 -5.19 -13.61
C MET A 464 -9.71 -6.72 -13.74
N SER A 465 -8.63 -7.47 -13.90
CA SER A 465 -8.64 -8.93 -13.91
C SER A 465 -7.27 -9.48 -13.52
N ILE A 466 -7.26 -10.37 -12.53
CA ILE A 466 -6.07 -11.06 -12.05
C ILE A 466 -5.37 -11.89 -13.15
N ALA A 467 -6.08 -12.24 -14.23
CA ALA A 467 -5.54 -12.97 -15.38
C ALA A 467 -4.85 -12.07 -16.44
N ASN A 468 -4.91 -10.74 -16.27
CA ASN A 468 -4.24 -9.84 -17.20
C ASN A 468 -2.72 -9.94 -17.08
N THR A 469 -2.04 -9.78 -18.22
CA THR A 469 -0.57 -9.85 -18.31
C THR A 469 0.03 -8.52 -18.73
N GLY A 470 1.16 -8.16 -18.11
CA GLY A 470 1.95 -7.00 -18.44
C GLY A 470 3.32 -7.37 -19.07
N PHE A 471 4.23 -6.44 -18.99
CA PHE A 471 5.57 -6.59 -19.57
C PHE A 471 6.34 -7.77 -18.95
N VAL A 472 6.29 -7.94 -17.63
CA VAL A 472 7.08 -8.96 -16.92
C VAL A 472 6.63 -10.38 -17.28
N GLN A 473 5.36 -10.58 -17.68
CA GLN A 473 4.85 -11.86 -18.20
C GLN A 473 5.08 -12.02 -19.72
N GLY A 474 5.71 -11.05 -20.37
CA GLY A 474 6.06 -11.12 -21.81
C GLY A 474 5.05 -10.46 -22.77
N SER A 475 4.14 -9.62 -22.26
CA SER A 475 3.20 -8.85 -23.11
C SER A 475 3.91 -7.76 -23.89
N LYS A 476 4.15 -7.98 -25.16
CA LYS A 476 4.96 -7.09 -26.04
C LYS A 476 4.44 -5.66 -26.10
N GLY A 477 3.14 -5.45 -26.14
CA GLY A 477 2.53 -4.13 -26.21
C GLY A 477 2.77 -3.28 -24.94
N ALA A 478 3.06 -3.91 -23.82
CA ALA A 478 3.27 -3.24 -22.53
C ALA A 478 4.58 -2.43 -22.47
N ALA A 479 5.59 -2.78 -23.27
CA ALA A 479 6.85 -2.03 -23.36
C ALA A 479 6.63 -0.53 -23.67
N LYS A 480 5.52 -0.19 -24.34
CA LYS A 480 5.12 1.21 -24.53
C LYS A 480 4.90 1.93 -23.20
N GLY A 481 4.10 1.35 -22.30
CA GLY A 481 3.83 1.95 -20.98
C GLY A 481 5.10 2.07 -20.15
N ILE A 482 5.94 1.04 -20.14
CA ILE A 482 7.24 1.09 -19.48
C ILE A 482 8.08 2.27 -19.96
N SER A 483 8.17 2.49 -21.29
CA SER A 483 8.99 3.57 -21.86
C SER A 483 8.52 4.99 -21.48
N PHE A 484 7.25 5.19 -21.16
CA PHE A 484 6.75 6.45 -20.59
C PHE A 484 6.95 6.50 -19.07
N GLY A 485 6.81 5.35 -18.40
CA GLY A 485 7.03 5.20 -16.98
C GLY A 485 8.44 5.56 -16.55
N LEU A 486 9.46 5.28 -17.39
CA LEU A 486 10.84 5.68 -17.12
C LEU A 486 10.99 7.17 -16.80
N PHE A 487 10.11 8.00 -17.32
CA PHE A 487 10.07 9.45 -17.12
C PHE A 487 8.93 9.87 -16.18
N ALA A 488 8.39 8.98 -15.38
CA ALA A 488 7.27 9.29 -14.48
C ALA A 488 6.08 9.97 -15.23
N ASN A 489 5.83 9.60 -16.48
CA ASN A 489 4.87 10.24 -17.40
C ASN A 489 5.11 11.76 -17.63
N SER A 490 6.25 12.32 -17.23
CA SER A 490 6.55 13.76 -17.42
C SER A 490 7.02 14.10 -18.83
N ASN A 491 7.63 13.16 -19.53
CA ASN A 491 8.13 13.29 -20.90
C ASN A 491 7.22 12.57 -21.90
N GLY A 492 6.27 13.29 -22.49
CA GLY A 492 5.28 12.74 -23.39
C GLY A 492 3.92 12.51 -22.70
N ASN A 493 2.95 11.99 -23.46
CA ASN A 493 1.60 11.73 -22.99
C ASN A 493 1.23 10.25 -23.21
N TYR A 494 1.11 9.52 -22.11
CA TYR A 494 0.60 8.15 -22.11
C TYR A 494 -0.52 8.04 -21.07
N LYS A 495 -1.78 7.98 -21.54
CA LYS A 495 -3.00 8.09 -20.75
C LYS A 495 -3.12 9.48 -20.09
N TRP A 496 -2.13 9.95 -19.35
CA TRP A 496 -2.05 11.28 -18.74
C TRP A 496 -0.61 11.80 -18.76
N LYS A 497 -0.40 13.05 -18.35
CA LYS A 497 0.92 13.70 -18.34
C LYS A 497 1.20 14.41 -17.04
N ALA A 498 2.28 14.04 -16.36
CA ALA A 498 2.81 14.75 -15.20
C ALA A 498 3.54 16.04 -15.61
N LYS A 499 3.57 17.03 -14.72
CA LYS A 499 4.37 18.25 -14.87
C LYS A 499 5.86 17.97 -14.67
N ALA A 500 6.17 17.15 -13.66
CA ALA A 500 7.50 16.77 -13.20
C ALA A 500 7.49 15.33 -12.68
N PRO A 501 8.64 14.67 -12.52
CA PRO A 501 8.73 13.35 -11.90
C PRO A 501 8.14 13.27 -10.49
N SER A 502 8.27 14.32 -9.67
CA SER A 502 7.67 14.45 -8.34
C SER A 502 6.14 14.23 -8.31
N GLN A 503 5.48 14.42 -9.45
CA GLN A 503 4.03 14.25 -9.56
C GLN A 503 3.59 12.81 -9.87
N SER A 504 4.49 11.82 -9.86
CA SER A 504 4.19 10.43 -10.19
C SER A 504 4.65 9.47 -9.11
N VAL A 505 3.71 8.70 -8.55
CA VAL A 505 4.01 7.53 -7.73
C VAL A 505 4.15 6.34 -8.68
N THR A 506 5.39 5.82 -8.79
CA THR A 506 5.73 4.71 -9.67
C THR A 506 5.70 3.40 -8.88
N TYR A 507 4.85 2.47 -9.27
CA TYR A 507 4.59 1.24 -8.51
C TYR A 507 4.20 0.07 -9.41
N ALA A 508 4.35 -1.14 -8.88
CA ALA A 508 3.84 -2.37 -9.49
C ALA A 508 2.67 -2.94 -8.71
N ASP A 509 2.57 -2.64 -7.41
CA ASP A 509 1.61 -3.21 -6.49
C ASP A 509 1.18 -2.21 -5.41
N CYS A 510 -0.02 -2.39 -4.86
CA CYS A 510 -0.59 -1.66 -3.72
C CYS A 510 -1.62 -2.54 -3.00
N HIS A 511 -2.23 -2.06 -1.92
CA HIS A 511 -3.23 -2.81 -1.17
C HIS A 511 -4.45 -3.21 -2.00
N ASP A 512 -4.85 -2.38 -2.98
CA ASP A 512 -5.98 -2.60 -3.87
C ASP A 512 -5.68 -3.65 -4.95
N ASN A 513 -6.72 -4.42 -5.32
CA ASN A 513 -6.67 -5.47 -6.33
C ASN A 513 -5.78 -6.66 -5.92
N ALA A 514 -5.25 -7.42 -6.89
CA ALA A 514 -4.41 -8.56 -6.60
C ALA A 514 -2.99 -8.13 -6.23
N ALA A 515 -2.43 -8.73 -5.17
CA ALA A 515 -1.00 -8.65 -4.90
C ALA A 515 -0.19 -9.06 -6.13
N LEU A 516 1.01 -8.49 -6.30
CA LEU A 516 1.83 -8.73 -7.49
C LEU A 516 2.04 -10.24 -7.71
N TYR A 517 2.44 -10.96 -6.68
CA TYR A 517 2.70 -12.40 -6.78
C TYR A 517 1.42 -13.18 -7.14
N ASP A 518 0.26 -12.82 -6.57
CA ASP A 518 -1.02 -13.43 -6.90
C ASP A 518 -1.39 -13.23 -8.37
N GLN A 519 -1.19 -12.02 -8.91
CA GLN A 519 -1.44 -11.76 -10.32
C GLN A 519 -0.47 -12.52 -11.22
N LEU A 520 0.79 -12.68 -10.83
CA LEU A 520 1.76 -13.49 -11.56
C LEU A 520 1.35 -14.96 -11.58
N VAL A 521 0.94 -15.54 -10.43
CA VAL A 521 0.44 -16.92 -10.35
C VAL A 521 -0.78 -17.11 -11.25
N ALA A 522 -1.79 -16.26 -11.12
CA ALA A 522 -3.04 -16.40 -11.89
C ALA A 522 -2.83 -16.20 -13.39
N SER A 523 -2.09 -15.16 -13.80
CA SER A 523 -1.90 -14.80 -15.21
C SER A 523 -0.99 -15.75 -15.98
N THR A 524 -0.16 -16.53 -15.28
CA THR A 524 0.69 -17.57 -15.87
C THR A 524 0.14 -18.98 -15.69
N ALA A 525 -0.98 -19.13 -14.97
CA ALA A 525 -1.59 -20.39 -14.61
C ALA A 525 -0.63 -21.34 -13.86
N SER A 526 0.20 -20.79 -12.98
CA SER A 526 1.25 -21.55 -12.26
C SER A 526 0.70 -22.48 -11.18
N GLY A 527 -0.55 -22.26 -10.71
CA GLY A 527 -1.22 -23.16 -9.78
C GLY A 527 -1.46 -22.56 -8.40
N ASP A 528 -0.87 -23.10 -7.33
CA ASP A 528 -1.12 -22.69 -5.95
C ASP A 528 -0.39 -21.38 -5.63
N TYR A 529 -1.08 -20.42 -4.99
CA TYR A 529 -0.55 -19.13 -4.57
C TYR A 529 0.51 -19.22 -3.47
N GLY A 530 0.48 -20.27 -2.66
CA GLY A 530 1.44 -20.48 -1.58
C GLY A 530 2.77 -21.08 -2.02
N ASN A 531 2.94 -21.43 -3.29
CA ASN A 531 4.15 -22.06 -3.79
C ASN A 531 5.13 -21.05 -4.40
N ARG A 532 6.43 -21.30 -4.22
CA ARG A 532 7.49 -20.59 -4.92
C ARG A 532 7.61 -21.11 -6.37
N TYR A 533 7.68 -20.21 -7.34
CA TYR A 533 7.91 -20.48 -8.75
C TYR A 533 9.05 -19.59 -9.26
N GLU A 534 10.16 -20.17 -9.72
CA GLU A 534 11.37 -19.45 -10.11
C GLU A 534 11.13 -18.39 -11.18
N ASP A 535 10.34 -18.70 -12.22
CA ASP A 535 10.00 -17.71 -13.26
C ASP A 535 9.20 -16.52 -12.68
N LEU A 536 8.37 -16.74 -11.66
CA LEU A 536 7.60 -15.66 -11.01
C LEU A 536 8.49 -14.82 -10.10
N VAL A 537 9.47 -15.40 -9.43
CA VAL A 537 10.50 -14.67 -8.70
C VAL A 537 11.30 -13.78 -9.64
N LYS A 538 11.71 -14.27 -10.82
CA LYS A 538 12.37 -13.48 -11.87
C LYS A 538 11.48 -12.34 -12.38
N MET A 539 10.18 -12.58 -12.58
CA MET A 539 9.21 -11.56 -12.96
C MET A 539 9.05 -10.47 -11.87
N ASN A 540 9.03 -10.86 -10.58
CA ASN A 540 8.95 -9.94 -9.47
C ASN A 540 10.24 -9.10 -9.37
N LYS A 541 11.44 -9.71 -9.46
CA LYS A 541 12.72 -9.00 -9.55
C LYS A 541 12.71 -7.94 -10.67
N MET A 542 12.20 -8.31 -11.87
CA MET A 542 12.09 -7.36 -12.99
C MET A 542 11.09 -6.24 -12.71
N ALA A 543 9.96 -6.53 -12.05
CA ALA A 543 8.97 -5.50 -11.66
C ALA A 543 9.60 -4.47 -10.71
N GLY A 544 10.32 -4.94 -9.67
CA GLY A 544 11.08 -4.09 -8.76
C GLY A 544 12.16 -3.28 -9.48
N ALA A 545 12.88 -3.88 -10.42
CA ALA A 545 13.90 -3.20 -11.19
C ALA A 545 13.32 -2.10 -12.09
N ILE A 546 12.16 -2.32 -12.74
CA ILE A 546 11.48 -1.30 -13.54
C ILE A 546 11.08 -0.10 -12.68
N VAL A 547 10.49 -0.34 -11.50
CA VAL A 547 10.09 0.72 -10.57
C VAL A 547 11.32 1.52 -10.13
N ASN A 548 12.38 0.85 -9.66
CA ASN A 548 13.54 1.52 -9.06
C ASN A 548 14.52 2.14 -10.07
N THR A 549 14.42 1.80 -11.36
CA THR A 549 15.17 2.45 -12.45
C THR A 549 14.35 3.48 -13.23
N SER A 550 13.13 3.75 -12.79
CA SER A 550 12.26 4.81 -13.31
C SER A 550 12.31 6.05 -12.42
N GLN A 551 12.08 7.22 -13.02
CA GLN A 551 11.85 8.45 -12.25
C GLN A 551 10.53 8.39 -11.49
N GLY A 552 10.34 9.33 -10.56
CA GLY A 552 9.17 9.42 -9.69
C GLY A 552 9.39 8.80 -8.32
N ILE A 553 8.34 8.78 -7.50
CA ILE A 553 8.34 8.23 -6.16
C ILE A 553 8.29 6.69 -6.26
N SER A 554 9.28 6.00 -5.68
CA SER A 554 9.29 4.52 -5.65
C SER A 554 8.34 4.00 -4.59
N PHE A 555 7.43 3.09 -4.97
CA PHE A 555 6.37 2.61 -4.10
C PHE A 555 6.13 1.11 -4.30
N MET A 556 5.86 0.39 -3.21
CA MET A 556 5.42 -1.01 -3.24
C MET A 556 4.51 -1.37 -2.06
N LEU A 557 3.67 -2.38 -2.26
CA LEU A 557 2.94 -3.03 -1.17
C LEU A 557 3.92 -3.75 -0.24
N ALA A 558 3.71 -3.62 1.07
CA ALA A 558 4.46 -4.36 2.10
C ALA A 558 4.49 -5.87 1.81
N GLY A 559 5.70 -6.42 1.71
CA GLY A 559 5.92 -7.84 1.40
C GLY A 559 6.01 -8.18 -0.09
N GLN A 560 5.89 -7.21 -1.01
CA GLN A 560 6.13 -7.45 -2.44
C GLN A 560 7.51 -8.08 -2.67
N GLU A 561 8.51 -7.63 -1.95
CA GLU A 561 9.91 -8.07 -1.98
C GLU A 561 10.12 -9.47 -1.39
N MET A 562 9.13 -10.04 -0.75
CA MET A 562 9.11 -11.41 -0.23
C MET A 562 7.93 -12.23 -0.79
N ALA A 563 7.47 -11.86 -1.99
CA ALA A 563 6.40 -12.54 -2.71
C ALA A 563 5.09 -12.71 -1.89
N ARG A 564 4.68 -11.66 -1.16
CA ARG A 564 3.42 -11.66 -0.38
C ARG A 564 2.26 -12.11 -1.24
N THR A 565 1.45 -13.01 -0.70
CA THR A 565 0.21 -13.49 -1.30
C THR A 565 -0.98 -13.15 -0.40
N LYS A 566 -2.10 -12.82 -1.02
CA LYS A 566 -3.44 -12.77 -0.42
C LYS A 566 -4.30 -13.92 -0.97
N TYR A 567 -3.63 -14.97 -1.46
CA TYR A 567 -4.22 -16.20 -2.00
C TYR A 567 -5.21 -15.94 -3.14
N GLY A 568 -4.96 -14.91 -3.95
CA GLY A 568 -5.80 -14.51 -5.08
C GLY A 568 -7.02 -13.68 -4.72
N ASP A 569 -7.17 -13.26 -3.45
CA ASP A 569 -8.21 -12.32 -3.05
C ASP A 569 -7.89 -10.93 -3.62
N THR A 570 -8.71 -10.47 -4.55
CA THR A 570 -8.55 -9.18 -5.24
C THR A 570 -9.22 -8.01 -4.55
N ASN A 571 -9.94 -8.26 -3.43
CA ASN A 571 -10.67 -7.24 -2.69
C ASN A 571 -10.77 -7.59 -1.21
N SER A 572 -9.61 -7.70 -0.57
CA SER A 572 -9.46 -8.24 0.78
C SER A 572 -9.79 -7.26 1.92
N TYR A 573 -10.51 -6.14 1.62
CA TYR A 573 -10.73 -5.04 2.58
C TYR A 573 -11.39 -5.47 3.92
N LYS A 574 -12.17 -6.54 3.90
CA LYS A 574 -12.81 -7.14 5.08
C LYS A 574 -12.59 -8.65 5.18
N SER A 575 -11.66 -9.19 4.42
CA SER A 575 -11.24 -10.59 4.56
C SER A 575 -10.53 -10.77 5.90
N SER A 576 -10.48 -12.01 6.40
CA SER A 576 -9.87 -12.25 7.71
C SER A 576 -8.41 -11.78 7.77
N PRO A 577 -7.88 -11.49 8.95
CA PRO A 577 -6.46 -11.15 9.13
C PRO A 577 -5.54 -12.23 8.55
N GLU A 578 -5.95 -13.50 8.53
CA GLU A 578 -5.19 -14.61 7.96
C GLU A 578 -4.89 -14.45 6.46
N ILE A 579 -5.75 -13.75 5.71
CA ILE A 579 -5.55 -13.43 4.30
C ILE A 579 -4.63 -12.20 4.14
N ASN A 580 -4.78 -11.23 5.05
CA ASN A 580 -4.12 -9.93 4.92
C ASN A 580 -2.75 -9.86 5.60
N LYS A 581 -2.47 -10.70 6.61
CA LYS A 581 -1.22 -10.68 7.39
C LYS A 581 0.03 -10.82 6.52
N ILE A 582 1.13 -10.23 6.97
CA ILE A 582 2.46 -10.50 6.43
C ILE A 582 2.96 -11.81 7.04
N ASN A 583 3.24 -12.80 6.20
CA ASN A 583 3.94 -14.02 6.61
C ASN A 583 5.44 -13.78 6.57
N TRP A 584 6.03 -13.47 7.71
CA TRP A 584 7.46 -13.17 7.81
C TRP A 584 8.37 -14.36 7.48
N ASN A 585 7.87 -15.61 7.50
CA ASN A 585 8.64 -16.77 7.05
C ASN A 585 9.04 -16.67 5.57
N ASN A 586 8.32 -15.86 4.78
CA ASN A 586 8.66 -15.59 3.40
C ASN A 586 10.04 -14.92 3.24
N ILE A 587 10.58 -14.28 4.27
CA ILE A 587 11.97 -13.77 4.24
C ILE A 587 12.95 -14.91 3.95
N LEU A 588 12.75 -16.08 4.58
CA LEU A 588 13.59 -17.25 4.33
C LEU A 588 13.30 -17.87 2.96
N GLU A 589 12.04 -18.01 2.61
CA GLU A 589 11.58 -18.62 1.36
C GLU A 589 12.06 -17.86 0.13
N TYR A 590 12.14 -16.51 0.22
CA TYR A 590 12.45 -15.59 -0.88
C TYR A 590 13.65 -14.70 -0.57
N GLN A 591 14.68 -15.22 0.11
CA GLN A 591 15.86 -14.46 0.52
C GLN A 591 16.56 -13.76 -0.64
N ASP A 592 16.65 -14.42 -1.79
CA ASP A 592 17.26 -13.89 -3.00
C ASP A 592 16.45 -12.73 -3.59
N LEU A 593 15.12 -12.77 -3.45
CA LEU A 593 14.24 -11.69 -3.89
C LEU A 593 14.38 -10.48 -2.95
N VAL A 594 14.35 -10.69 -1.63
CA VAL A 594 14.58 -9.63 -0.63
C VAL A 594 15.94 -8.97 -0.86
N SER A 595 17.00 -9.77 -1.03
CA SER A 595 18.35 -9.27 -1.31
C SER A 595 18.42 -8.45 -2.60
N TYR A 596 17.67 -8.85 -3.61
CA TYR A 596 17.60 -8.15 -4.88
C TYR A 596 16.99 -6.74 -4.71
N TYR A 597 15.90 -6.61 -3.94
CA TYR A 597 15.28 -5.32 -3.63
C TYR A 597 16.19 -4.40 -2.81
N LYS A 598 16.90 -4.94 -1.80
CA LYS A 598 17.94 -4.20 -1.07
C LYS A 598 18.96 -3.57 -2.04
N GLY A 599 19.47 -4.40 -2.95
CA GLY A 599 20.45 -3.93 -3.96
C GLY A 599 19.87 -2.92 -4.94
N LEU A 600 18.60 -3.00 -5.32
CA LEU A 600 17.95 -2.01 -6.16
C LEU A 600 17.82 -0.65 -5.45
N TYR A 601 17.51 -0.63 -4.16
CA TYR A 601 17.44 0.60 -3.38
C TYR A 601 18.81 1.25 -3.25
N GLU A 602 19.89 0.46 -3.04
CA GLU A 602 21.24 0.99 -3.05
C GLU A 602 21.65 1.57 -4.41
N ILE A 603 21.29 0.92 -5.52
CA ILE A 603 21.52 1.47 -6.87
C ILE A 603 20.79 2.81 -7.05
N ARG A 604 19.49 2.86 -6.69
CA ARG A 604 18.66 4.05 -6.83
C ARG A 604 19.19 5.22 -6.03
N LYS A 605 19.57 4.99 -4.76
CA LYS A 605 20.09 5.99 -3.83
C LYS A 605 21.40 6.63 -4.32
N ASN A 606 22.22 5.88 -5.05
CA ASN A 606 23.52 6.30 -5.54
C ASN A 606 23.51 6.81 -7.00
N PHE A 607 22.33 7.12 -7.56
CA PHE A 607 22.21 7.58 -8.95
C PHE A 607 21.09 8.61 -9.13
N THR A 608 21.44 9.89 -8.97
CA THR A 608 20.53 11.05 -9.04
C THR A 608 19.53 11.03 -10.21
N PRO A 609 19.86 10.60 -11.45
CA PRO A 609 18.87 10.61 -12.53
C PRO A 609 17.60 9.80 -12.24
N PHE A 610 17.62 8.81 -11.33
CA PHE A 610 16.43 8.04 -10.96
C PHE A 610 15.56 8.77 -9.91
N THR A 611 16.17 9.63 -9.08
CA THR A 611 15.46 10.38 -8.04
C THR A 611 15.23 11.85 -8.41
N ALA A 612 15.75 12.33 -9.54
CA ALA A 612 15.62 13.71 -9.95
C ALA A 612 14.17 14.15 -10.13
N MET A 613 13.78 15.25 -9.48
CA MET A 613 12.48 15.90 -9.64
C MET A 613 12.38 16.73 -10.91
N ASP A 614 13.51 17.19 -11.47
CA ASP A 614 13.52 18.02 -12.68
C ASP A 614 13.38 17.15 -13.94
N LYS A 615 12.34 17.41 -14.71
CA LYS A 615 12.12 16.75 -16.02
C LYS A 615 13.22 17.00 -17.05
N SER A 616 14.14 17.99 -16.84
CA SER A 616 15.29 18.23 -17.72
C SER A 616 16.21 17.02 -17.81
N TYR A 617 16.28 16.20 -16.73
CA TYR A 617 17.02 14.94 -16.73
C TYR A 617 16.49 13.93 -17.77
N SER A 618 15.29 14.10 -18.29
CA SER A 618 14.81 13.27 -19.40
C SER A 618 15.70 13.34 -20.66
N SER A 619 16.45 14.43 -20.84
CA SER A 619 17.41 14.61 -21.94
C SER A 619 18.68 13.78 -21.78
N ALA A 620 18.98 13.30 -20.56
CA ALA A 620 20.11 12.44 -20.26
C ALA A 620 19.88 10.97 -20.72
N TYR A 621 18.63 10.60 -21.01
CA TYR A 621 18.26 9.25 -21.39
C TYR A 621 18.38 9.05 -22.91
N THR A 622 18.99 7.95 -23.31
CA THR A 622 19.01 7.47 -24.71
C THR A 622 18.34 6.11 -24.80
N LEU A 623 17.08 6.08 -25.26
CA LEU A 623 16.34 4.84 -25.45
C LEU A 623 16.76 4.13 -26.76
N ASN A 624 16.88 2.81 -26.70
CA ASN A 624 17.16 1.98 -27.86
C ASN A 624 16.09 2.10 -28.95
N LYS A 625 14.83 2.28 -28.55
CA LYS A 625 13.70 2.55 -29.46
C LYS A 625 13.01 3.85 -29.04
N SER A 626 12.36 4.51 -29.99
CA SER A 626 11.57 5.71 -29.68
C SER A 626 10.55 5.40 -28.59
N MET A 627 10.36 6.34 -27.67
CA MET A 627 9.34 6.27 -26.65
C MET A 627 7.96 6.01 -27.28
N GLY A 628 7.19 5.12 -26.71
CA GLY A 628 5.91 4.71 -27.28
C GLY A 628 6.00 3.65 -28.38
N SER A 629 7.18 3.17 -28.76
CA SER A 629 7.31 2.00 -29.65
C SER A 629 6.67 0.77 -29.01
N ALA A 630 5.73 0.16 -29.75
CA ALA A 630 5.04 -1.05 -29.30
C ALA A 630 5.80 -2.32 -29.72
N PHE A 631 5.38 -3.47 -29.22
CA PHE A 631 5.71 -4.81 -29.71
C PHE A 631 7.15 -5.28 -29.45
N SER A 632 7.71 -4.95 -28.29
CA SER A 632 9.00 -5.46 -27.83
C SER A 632 8.86 -6.19 -26.50
N ASN A 633 9.65 -7.26 -26.33
CA ASN A 633 9.90 -7.89 -25.03
C ASN A 633 11.11 -7.26 -24.33
N GLN A 634 11.64 -6.17 -24.89
CA GLN A 634 12.83 -5.50 -24.38
C GLN A 634 12.59 -4.01 -24.24
N VAL A 635 13.02 -3.46 -23.12
CA VAL A 635 13.18 -2.01 -22.92
C VAL A 635 14.63 -1.79 -22.50
N ALA A 636 15.38 -1.05 -23.33
CA ALA A 636 16.79 -0.78 -23.09
C ALA A 636 17.09 0.71 -23.30
N PHE A 637 17.90 1.25 -22.40
CA PHE A 637 18.29 2.65 -22.42
C PHE A 637 19.62 2.86 -21.71
N THR A 638 20.28 3.99 -22.00
CA THR A 638 21.39 4.52 -21.23
C THR A 638 20.98 5.84 -20.61
N VAL A 639 21.54 6.14 -19.43
CA VAL A 639 21.35 7.41 -18.73
C VAL A 639 22.72 8.01 -18.43
N LYS A 640 22.91 9.29 -18.80
CA LYS A 640 24.10 10.06 -18.45
C LYS A 640 23.81 10.85 -17.17
N ASN A 641 24.85 11.00 -16.35
CA ASN A 641 24.80 11.75 -15.12
C ASN A 641 25.93 12.81 -15.13
N ASP A 642 25.67 13.98 -14.63
CA ASP A 642 26.63 15.07 -14.53
C ASP A 642 27.14 15.31 -13.09
N GLN A 643 26.67 14.48 -12.14
CA GLN A 643 27.13 14.55 -10.76
C GLN A 643 28.54 13.96 -10.64
N PRO A 644 29.55 14.75 -10.17
CA PRO A 644 30.95 14.33 -10.24
C PRO A 644 31.31 13.18 -9.29
N ASP A 645 30.50 12.99 -8.24
CA ASP A 645 30.70 12.00 -7.18
C ASP A 645 29.78 10.80 -7.31
N GLU A 646 29.13 10.65 -8.49
CA GLU A 646 28.29 9.51 -8.83
C GLU A 646 28.78 8.83 -10.11
N TRP A 647 28.22 7.68 -10.43
CA TRP A 647 28.43 7.01 -11.73
C TRP A 647 27.99 7.91 -12.88
N GLN A 648 28.81 7.97 -13.94
CA GLN A 648 28.61 8.94 -15.03
C GLN A 648 27.70 8.42 -16.14
N THR A 649 27.65 7.11 -16.35
CA THR A 649 26.76 6.52 -17.35
C THR A 649 26.25 5.17 -16.84
N MET A 650 24.94 4.98 -16.90
CA MET A 650 24.29 3.71 -16.58
C MET A 650 23.54 3.16 -17.78
N ALA A 651 23.66 1.88 -18.03
CA ALA A 651 22.83 1.13 -18.98
C ALA A 651 21.84 0.26 -18.22
N VAL A 652 20.56 0.27 -18.61
CA VAL A 652 19.50 -0.57 -18.07
C VAL A 652 18.80 -1.30 -19.20
N ILE A 653 18.68 -2.64 -19.06
CA ILE A 653 18.10 -3.50 -20.08
C ILE A 653 17.14 -4.49 -19.44
N HIS A 654 15.84 -4.30 -19.65
CA HIS A 654 14.80 -5.23 -19.25
C HIS A 654 14.48 -6.19 -20.39
N ASN A 655 14.55 -7.50 -20.13
CA ASN A 655 14.22 -8.56 -21.09
C ASN A 655 13.12 -9.46 -20.54
N SER A 656 11.89 -9.31 -20.99
CA SER A 656 10.76 -10.16 -20.60
C SER A 656 10.57 -11.41 -21.47
N ALA A 657 11.47 -11.66 -22.43
CA ALA A 657 11.44 -12.89 -23.20
C ALA A 657 11.85 -14.10 -22.35
N LYS A 658 11.24 -15.27 -22.61
CA LYS A 658 11.57 -16.55 -21.95
C LYS A 658 12.86 -17.19 -22.51
N LYS A 659 13.78 -16.39 -23.02
CA LYS A 659 15.11 -16.79 -23.50
C LYS A 659 16.08 -15.63 -23.37
N ALA A 660 17.35 -15.94 -23.29
CA ALA A 660 18.39 -14.92 -23.35
C ALA A 660 18.37 -14.21 -24.71
N GLU A 661 18.64 -12.91 -24.69
CA GLU A 661 18.63 -12.06 -25.87
C GLU A 661 19.93 -11.22 -25.96
N GLU A 662 20.46 -11.08 -27.20
CA GLU A 662 21.53 -10.14 -27.44
C GLU A 662 20.95 -8.74 -27.71
N VAL A 663 21.32 -7.77 -26.85
CA VAL A 663 20.82 -6.40 -26.96
C VAL A 663 21.97 -5.44 -27.20
N LYS A 664 21.99 -4.80 -28.37
CA LYS A 664 22.94 -3.74 -28.66
C LYS A 664 22.38 -2.40 -28.22
N LEU A 665 23.10 -1.66 -27.38
CA LEU A 665 22.73 -0.30 -26.96
C LEU A 665 22.84 0.67 -28.16
N LYS A 666 21.93 1.63 -28.19
CA LYS A 666 21.92 2.71 -29.19
C LYS A 666 23.01 3.75 -28.91
N ASP A 667 23.26 4.06 -27.65
CA ASP A 667 24.38 4.90 -27.24
C ASP A 667 25.65 4.04 -27.16
N GLU A 668 26.57 4.27 -28.06
CA GLU A 668 27.85 3.57 -28.15
C GLU A 668 29.01 4.43 -27.58
N SER A 669 28.70 5.51 -26.84
CA SER A 669 29.70 6.42 -26.28
C SER A 669 30.53 5.79 -25.15
N CYS A 670 29.98 4.82 -24.45
CA CYS A 670 30.67 3.98 -23.46
C CYS A 670 30.86 2.56 -24.04
N THR A 671 32.06 2.00 -23.88
CA THR A 671 32.43 0.68 -24.39
C THR A 671 33.00 -0.26 -23.35
N GLU A 672 33.14 0.17 -22.10
CA GLU A 672 33.61 -0.66 -21.00
C GLU A 672 32.62 -0.52 -19.83
N TRP A 673 32.00 -1.62 -19.47
CA TRP A 673 30.92 -1.66 -18.50
C TRP A 673 31.20 -2.64 -17.38
N VAL A 674 30.72 -2.29 -16.18
CA VAL A 674 30.62 -3.19 -15.01
C VAL A 674 29.15 -3.48 -14.75
N ILE A 675 28.78 -4.75 -14.78
CA ILE A 675 27.42 -5.20 -14.41
C ILE A 675 27.27 -5.11 -12.90
N ILE A 676 26.21 -4.46 -12.44
CA ILE A 676 25.85 -4.29 -11.02
C ILE A 676 24.47 -4.90 -10.68
N ALA A 677 23.70 -5.31 -11.68
CA ALA A 677 22.51 -6.14 -11.51
C ALA A 677 22.35 -7.10 -12.67
N ASN A 678 21.90 -8.33 -12.38
CA ASN A 678 21.63 -9.38 -13.35
C ASN A 678 20.35 -10.16 -12.95
N ASP A 679 20.13 -11.38 -13.45
CA ASP A 679 18.97 -12.22 -13.10
C ASP A 679 19.01 -12.77 -11.67
N LYS A 680 20.15 -12.71 -10.97
CA LYS A 680 20.36 -13.29 -9.64
C LYS A 680 20.41 -12.24 -8.54
N THR A 681 21.24 -11.22 -8.72
CA THR A 681 21.53 -10.23 -7.68
C THR A 681 21.59 -8.82 -8.24
N ALA A 682 21.41 -7.83 -7.38
CA ALA A 682 21.59 -6.40 -7.63
C ALA A 682 22.37 -5.76 -6.47
N GLY A 683 23.08 -4.66 -6.70
CA GLY A 683 23.82 -3.94 -5.67
C GLY A 683 24.95 -3.10 -6.25
N LEU A 684 25.92 -2.75 -5.42
CA LEU A 684 27.04 -1.90 -5.82
C LEU A 684 28.28 -2.69 -6.27
N LYS A 685 28.26 -4.02 -6.26
CA LYS A 685 29.40 -4.89 -6.55
C LYS A 685 29.54 -5.20 -8.03
N ASN A 686 30.78 -5.41 -8.47
CA ASN A 686 31.10 -5.92 -9.80
C ASN A 686 30.65 -7.38 -9.95
N LEU A 687 29.64 -7.62 -10.78
CA LEU A 687 29.09 -8.94 -11.11
C LEU A 687 29.63 -9.48 -12.43
N GLY A 688 30.44 -8.72 -13.13
CA GLY A 688 31.04 -9.04 -14.42
C GLY A 688 31.28 -7.81 -15.29
N GLU A 689 32.09 -7.95 -16.31
CA GLU A 689 32.46 -6.85 -17.18
C GLU A 689 32.02 -7.13 -18.62
N VAL A 690 31.65 -6.07 -19.35
CA VAL A 690 31.25 -6.15 -20.77
C VAL A 690 32.06 -5.12 -21.57
N SER A 691 32.75 -5.59 -22.62
CA SER A 691 33.39 -4.71 -23.57
C SER A 691 32.52 -4.56 -24.84
N GLY A 692 32.37 -3.32 -25.29
CA GLY A 692 31.50 -2.96 -26.40
C GLY A 692 30.12 -2.49 -25.93
N SER A 693 29.16 -2.47 -26.87
CA SER A 693 27.78 -1.98 -26.59
C SER A 693 26.72 -3.08 -26.68
N THR A 694 27.13 -4.36 -26.76
CA THR A 694 26.21 -5.51 -26.86
C THR A 694 26.23 -6.33 -25.58
N PHE A 695 25.05 -6.56 -25.03
CA PHE A 695 24.84 -7.31 -23.79
C PHE A 695 24.09 -8.60 -24.07
N THR A 696 24.53 -9.71 -23.47
CA THR A 696 23.72 -10.92 -23.36
C THR A 696 22.84 -10.78 -22.12
N VAL A 697 21.53 -10.63 -22.29
CA VAL A 697 20.56 -10.42 -21.20
C VAL A 697 19.80 -11.71 -20.97
N PRO A 698 19.89 -12.34 -19.77
CA PRO A 698 19.19 -13.58 -19.47
C PRO A 698 17.68 -13.51 -19.67
N ALA A 699 17.02 -14.67 -19.72
CA ALA A 699 15.57 -14.77 -19.81
C ALA A 699 14.92 -14.15 -18.55
N ILE A 700 13.83 -13.40 -18.74
CA ILE A 700 13.02 -12.80 -17.67
C ILE A 700 13.94 -12.10 -16.65
N SER A 701 14.70 -11.09 -17.10
CA SER A 701 15.69 -10.42 -16.26
C SER A 701 15.89 -8.94 -16.59
N THR A 702 16.51 -8.25 -15.66
CA THR A 702 17.07 -6.91 -15.85
C THR A 702 18.59 -7.00 -15.72
N VAL A 703 19.31 -6.38 -16.64
CA VAL A 703 20.74 -6.09 -16.50
C VAL A 703 20.91 -4.59 -16.28
N ILE A 704 21.63 -4.22 -15.22
CA ILE A 704 22.07 -2.86 -14.97
C ILE A 704 23.58 -2.87 -15.00
N ALA A 705 24.17 -1.94 -15.79
CA ALA A 705 25.61 -1.79 -15.87
C ALA A 705 26.01 -0.32 -15.85
N VAL A 706 27.14 -0.03 -15.25
CA VAL A 706 27.71 1.31 -15.13
C VAL A 706 29.02 1.40 -15.90
N ASP A 707 29.38 2.59 -16.35
CA ASP A 707 30.67 2.78 -17.03
C ASP A 707 31.83 2.44 -16.07
N LYS A 708 32.77 1.64 -16.58
CA LYS A 708 33.87 1.12 -15.77
C LYS A 708 34.77 2.21 -15.17
N ALA A 709 34.92 3.33 -15.87
CA ALA A 709 35.80 4.41 -15.42
C ALA A 709 35.27 5.09 -14.13
N SER A 710 33.97 5.38 -14.08
CA SER A 710 33.35 5.94 -12.85
C SER A 710 33.18 4.88 -11.75
N PHE A 711 32.89 3.63 -12.11
CA PHE A 711 32.83 2.51 -11.16
C PHE A 711 34.16 2.35 -10.40
N ASP A 712 35.27 2.22 -11.14
CA ASP A 712 36.61 2.05 -10.56
C ASP A 712 37.07 3.30 -9.76
N LYS A 713 36.65 4.51 -10.20
CA LYS A 713 36.97 5.77 -9.53
C LYS A 713 36.30 5.88 -8.15
N LEU A 714 35.01 5.54 -8.10
CA LEU A 714 34.20 5.75 -6.89
C LEU A 714 34.39 4.64 -5.87
N ALA A 715 34.61 3.39 -6.33
CA ALA A 715 34.79 2.20 -5.49
C ALA A 715 33.77 2.15 -4.34
N LEU A 716 32.48 2.39 -4.69
CA LEU A 716 31.40 2.39 -3.71
C LEU A 716 31.33 1.02 -3.03
N ASP A 717 31.17 1.03 -1.72
CA ASP A 717 30.95 -0.15 -0.90
C ASP A 717 29.60 0.00 -0.18
N ASP A 718 28.72 -0.99 -0.40
CA ASP A 718 27.44 -1.05 0.28
C ASP A 718 27.52 -1.66 1.69
N GLY A 719 28.72 -2.05 2.13
CA GLY A 719 28.91 -2.77 3.39
C GLY A 719 28.23 -4.13 3.43
N MET A 720 27.87 -4.68 2.26
CA MET A 720 27.12 -5.92 2.15
C MET A 720 28.07 -7.13 1.99
N GLY A 721 27.83 -8.16 2.76
CA GLY A 721 28.37 -9.51 2.55
C GLY A 721 27.47 -10.32 1.60
N GLN A 722 28.01 -11.40 1.05
CA GLN A 722 27.30 -12.25 0.11
C GLN A 722 27.37 -13.73 0.50
N VAL A 723 26.27 -14.47 0.30
CA VAL A 723 26.22 -15.93 0.45
C VAL A 723 25.60 -16.51 -0.81
N THR A 724 26.26 -17.51 -1.41
CA THR A 724 25.70 -18.28 -2.52
C THR A 724 25.12 -19.59 -1.99
N VAL A 725 23.87 -19.87 -2.31
CA VAL A 725 23.15 -21.08 -1.90
C VAL A 725 22.94 -21.96 -3.12
N ASN A 726 23.50 -23.18 -3.10
CA ASN A 726 23.36 -24.17 -4.16
C ASN A 726 22.41 -25.28 -3.74
N TYR A 727 21.64 -25.80 -4.68
CA TYR A 727 20.70 -26.90 -4.51
C TYR A 727 21.01 -28.02 -5.47
N VAL A 728 21.78 -28.98 -5.02
CA VAL A 728 22.50 -29.95 -5.87
C VAL A 728 21.89 -31.33 -5.79
N TYR A 729 21.64 -31.98 -6.93
CA TYR A 729 21.34 -33.41 -6.93
C TYR A 729 22.62 -34.23 -6.64
N GLU A 730 22.63 -34.89 -5.52
CA GLU A 730 23.84 -35.56 -4.98
C GLU A 730 24.43 -36.59 -5.95
N LYS A 731 23.57 -37.26 -6.73
CA LYS A 731 24.00 -38.34 -7.63
C LYS A 731 24.75 -37.85 -8.89
N THR A 732 24.40 -36.64 -9.40
CA THR A 732 25.05 -36.10 -10.61
C THR A 732 25.94 -34.89 -10.32
N GLY A 733 25.76 -34.21 -9.21
CA GLY A 733 26.44 -32.95 -8.91
C GLY A 733 25.85 -31.75 -9.66
N GLU A 734 24.73 -31.89 -10.36
CA GLU A 734 24.06 -30.83 -11.07
C GLU A 734 23.08 -30.11 -10.16
N ASN A 735 22.89 -28.80 -10.38
CA ASN A 735 21.89 -28.04 -9.67
C ASN A 735 20.47 -28.44 -10.09
N LEU A 736 19.57 -28.65 -9.12
CA LEU A 736 18.15 -28.91 -9.35
C LEU A 736 17.39 -27.64 -9.72
N VAL A 737 17.81 -26.52 -9.16
CA VAL A 737 17.36 -25.15 -9.44
C VAL A 737 18.57 -24.23 -9.52
N ASP A 738 18.42 -23.05 -10.08
CA ASP A 738 19.51 -22.06 -10.16
C ASP A 738 19.99 -21.69 -8.75
N PRO A 739 21.32 -21.51 -8.53
CA PRO A 739 21.82 -21.02 -7.26
C PRO A 739 21.22 -19.66 -6.87
N GLU A 740 20.87 -19.51 -5.61
CA GLU A 740 20.46 -18.24 -5.05
C GLU A 740 21.66 -17.44 -4.54
N VAL A 741 21.56 -16.11 -4.61
CA VAL A 741 22.55 -15.21 -4.03
C VAL A 741 21.82 -14.29 -3.07
N ILE A 742 22.20 -14.38 -1.77
CA ILE A 742 21.65 -13.52 -0.73
C ILE A 742 22.70 -12.53 -0.25
N GLN A 743 22.28 -11.34 0.15
CA GLN A 743 23.13 -10.25 0.62
C GLN A 743 22.56 -9.65 1.91
N GLY A 744 23.48 -9.18 2.76
CA GLY A 744 23.13 -8.48 3.99
C GLY A 744 24.31 -7.70 4.53
N THR A 745 24.03 -6.74 5.41
CA THR A 745 25.08 -5.89 6.00
C THR A 745 26.15 -6.74 6.70
N ILE A 746 27.42 -6.48 6.43
CA ILE A 746 28.55 -7.15 7.06
C ILE A 746 28.40 -7.06 8.58
N GLY A 747 28.51 -8.22 9.25
CA GLY A 747 28.31 -8.33 10.70
C GLY A 747 26.89 -8.69 11.13
N THR A 748 25.87 -8.58 10.26
CA THR A 748 24.52 -9.09 10.55
C THR A 748 24.42 -10.59 10.28
N GLY A 749 23.38 -11.22 10.84
CA GLY A 749 23.18 -12.65 10.70
C GLY A 749 22.52 -13.04 9.39
N TYR A 750 22.79 -14.26 8.94
CA TYR A 750 21.99 -14.92 7.90
C TYR A 750 21.64 -16.35 8.29
N THR A 751 20.55 -16.84 7.76
CA THR A 751 20.15 -18.25 7.78
C THR A 751 19.67 -18.61 6.39
N THR A 752 20.15 -19.73 5.84
CA THR A 752 19.69 -20.25 4.54
C THR A 752 18.71 -21.42 4.77
N ALA A 753 17.85 -21.68 3.79
CA ALA A 753 16.84 -22.72 3.85
C ALA A 753 16.83 -23.59 2.59
N GLU A 754 16.05 -24.67 2.63
CA GLU A 754 15.74 -25.47 1.44
C GLU A 754 14.89 -24.66 0.46
N ASN A 755 15.06 -24.89 -0.84
CA ASN A 755 14.21 -24.26 -1.84
C ASN A 755 12.93 -25.09 -2.04
N SER A 756 11.78 -24.52 -1.73
CA SER A 756 10.47 -25.20 -1.78
C SER A 756 9.98 -25.49 -3.20
N SER A 757 10.60 -24.91 -4.23
CA SER A 757 10.28 -25.24 -5.63
C SER A 757 10.81 -26.61 -6.06
N ILE A 758 11.70 -27.21 -5.24
CA ILE A 758 12.25 -28.53 -5.53
C ILE A 758 11.17 -29.60 -5.35
N SER A 759 10.99 -30.42 -6.39
CA SER A 759 9.97 -31.45 -6.42
C SER A 759 10.06 -32.43 -5.22
N ASN A 760 8.91 -32.81 -4.68
CA ASN A 760 8.78 -33.83 -3.62
C ASN A 760 9.31 -35.22 -4.02
N THR A 761 9.83 -35.39 -5.25
CA THR A 761 10.57 -36.59 -5.66
C THR A 761 11.98 -36.61 -5.10
N TYR A 762 12.42 -35.51 -4.54
CA TYR A 762 13.72 -35.39 -3.86
C TYR A 762 13.53 -35.20 -2.36
N ILE A 763 14.55 -35.57 -1.61
CA ILE A 763 14.66 -35.39 -0.14
C ILE A 763 16.04 -34.82 0.20
N LEU A 764 16.07 -33.87 1.12
CA LEU A 764 17.34 -33.34 1.62
C LEU A 764 18.21 -34.47 2.20
N SER A 765 19.42 -34.59 1.68
CA SER A 765 20.43 -35.61 2.12
C SER A 765 21.41 -35.03 3.11
N LYS A 766 21.99 -33.86 2.80
CA LYS A 766 22.96 -33.17 3.66
C LYS A 766 23.07 -31.70 3.28
N VAL A 767 23.66 -30.92 4.19
CA VAL A 767 24.02 -29.49 3.94
C VAL A 767 25.51 -29.35 4.15
N GLU A 768 26.21 -28.72 3.23
CA GLU A 768 27.63 -28.36 3.34
C GLU A 768 27.80 -26.83 3.35
N GLY A 769 28.70 -26.31 4.19
CA GLY A 769 28.87 -24.89 4.44
C GLY A 769 28.06 -24.37 5.63
N PRO A 770 28.22 -23.11 6.00
CA PRO A 770 27.56 -22.53 7.17
C PRO A 770 26.12 -22.11 6.81
N ALA A 771 25.17 -23.02 7.01
CA ALA A 771 23.73 -22.69 6.76
C ALA A 771 23.20 -21.50 7.59
N THR A 772 23.85 -21.22 8.71
CA THR A 772 23.61 -20.03 9.54
C THR A 772 24.97 -19.40 9.87
N GLY A 773 25.05 -18.06 9.76
CA GLY A 773 26.31 -17.35 9.99
C GLY A 773 26.12 -15.84 10.03
N THR A 774 27.21 -15.11 9.87
CA THR A 774 27.22 -13.66 9.72
C THR A 774 27.81 -13.29 8.36
N TYR A 775 27.22 -12.28 7.71
CA TYR A 775 27.76 -11.72 6.48
C TYR A 775 29.16 -11.16 6.72
N SER A 776 30.06 -11.40 5.79
CA SER A 776 31.47 -10.98 5.86
C SER A 776 31.94 -10.50 4.47
N GLU A 777 33.08 -9.77 4.43
CA GLU A 777 33.72 -9.35 3.18
C GLU A 777 34.05 -10.53 2.26
N THR A 778 34.33 -11.70 2.86
CA THR A 778 34.55 -12.91 2.08
C THR A 778 33.25 -13.64 1.84
N PRO A 779 32.81 -13.83 0.57
CA PRO A 779 31.59 -14.57 0.25
C PRO A 779 31.58 -15.98 0.81
N ALA A 780 30.46 -16.38 1.39
CA ALA A 780 30.24 -17.76 1.84
C ALA A 780 29.49 -18.57 0.78
N VAL A 781 29.61 -19.90 0.86
CA VAL A 781 28.87 -20.83 0.00
C VAL A 781 28.21 -21.88 0.89
N VAL A 782 26.94 -22.10 0.66
CA VAL A 782 26.13 -23.15 1.30
C VAL A 782 25.57 -24.06 0.22
N THR A 783 25.65 -25.37 0.41
CA THR A 783 25.15 -26.33 -0.57
C THR A 783 24.20 -27.33 0.09
N TYR A 784 22.96 -27.33 -0.36
CA TYR A 784 21.94 -28.31 0.00
C TYR A 784 22.00 -29.45 -1.02
N TYR A 785 22.27 -30.67 -0.56
CA TYR A 785 22.31 -31.87 -1.41
C TYR A 785 21.03 -32.67 -1.27
N TYR A 786 20.48 -33.05 -2.38
CA TYR A 786 19.22 -33.80 -2.48
C TYR A 786 19.44 -35.18 -3.09
N ALA A 787 18.75 -36.15 -2.54
CA ALA A 787 18.70 -37.53 -3.05
C ALA A 787 17.26 -37.85 -3.52
N ASP A 788 17.11 -38.92 -4.31
CA ASP A 788 15.80 -39.41 -4.72
C ASP A 788 14.95 -39.76 -3.48
N TYR A 789 13.72 -39.27 -3.45
CA TYR A 789 12.75 -39.66 -2.41
C TYR A 789 12.26 -41.09 -2.68
N VAL A 790 12.59 -42.01 -1.80
CA VAL A 790 12.07 -43.38 -1.80
C VAL A 790 11.03 -43.52 -0.69
N PRO A 791 9.71 -43.64 -1.02
CA PRO A 791 8.71 -43.83 0.02
C PRO A 791 9.00 -45.02 0.93
N GLU A 792 8.66 -44.91 2.21
CA GLU A 792 8.84 -46.00 3.21
C GLU A 792 8.22 -47.32 2.76
N SER A 793 7.08 -47.26 2.03
CA SER A 793 6.44 -48.42 1.44
C SER A 793 7.29 -49.17 0.40
N PHE A 794 8.27 -48.48 -0.19
CA PHE A 794 9.20 -49.06 -1.16
C PHE A 794 10.56 -49.48 -0.55
N LYS A 795 10.88 -49.09 0.68
CA LYS A 795 12.10 -49.53 1.35
C LYS A 795 12.15 -51.07 1.54
N ASN A 796 10.97 -51.68 1.55
CA ASN A 796 10.83 -53.14 1.54
C ASN A 796 10.79 -53.76 0.12
N ALA A 797 10.97 -52.94 -0.92
CA ALA A 797 10.94 -53.36 -2.33
C ALA A 797 12.34 -53.62 -2.90
N ASP A 798 13.38 -53.53 -2.12
CA ASP A 798 14.72 -54.05 -2.44
C ASP A 798 14.66 -55.56 -2.34
N LEU A 799 14.22 -56.19 -3.42
CA LEU A 799 13.98 -57.64 -3.50
C LEU A 799 15.24 -58.41 -3.75
N ASN A 800 16.28 -57.78 -4.27
CA ASN A 800 17.58 -58.37 -4.51
C ASN A 800 18.57 -58.12 -3.36
N ASN A 801 18.18 -57.30 -2.37
CA ASN A 801 18.89 -56.95 -1.16
C ASN A 801 20.29 -56.34 -1.43
N ASP A 802 20.42 -55.55 -2.51
CA ASP A 802 21.65 -54.82 -2.85
C ASP A 802 21.70 -53.40 -2.26
N GLY A 803 20.66 -52.97 -1.54
CA GLY A 803 20.51 -51.68 -0.88
C GLY A 803 19.97 -50.56 -1.83
N ILE A 804 19.59 -50.88 -3.05
CA ILE A 804 19.10 -49.94 -4.04
C ILE A 804 17.78 -50.46 -4.64
N VAL A 805 16.70 -49.71 -4.50
CA VAL A 805 15.41 -50.01 -5.17
C VAL A 805 15.42 -49.48 -6.58
N ASP A 806 15.59 -50.38 -7.58
CA ASP A 806 15.68 -49.97 -9.00
C ASP A 806 14.94 -50.94 -9.96
N VAL A 807 15.17 -50.79 -11.26
CA VAL A 807 14.55 -51.62 -12.26
C VAL A 807 14.87 -53.13 -12.10
N ARG A 808 15.94 -53.48 -11.43
CA ARG A 808 16.31 -54.86 -11.15
C ARG A 808 15.35 -55.52 -10.15
N ASP A 809 14.89 -54.76 -9.14
CA ASP A 809 13.87 -55.19 -8.19
C ASP A 809 12.53 -55.37 -8.87
N VAL A 810 12.13 -54.41 -9.76
CA VAL A 810 10.91 -54.53 -10.58
C VAL A 810 10.96 -55.76 -11.47
N THR A 811 12.14 -56.07 -12.04
CA THR A 811 12.34 -57.24 -12.88
C THR A 811 12.22 -58.53 -12.05
N LEU A 812 12.76 -58.54 -10.81
CA LEU A 812 12.62 -59.64 -9.88
C LEU A 812 11.18 -59.82 -9.42
N MET A 813 10.47 -58.74 -9.13
CA MET A 813 9.05 -58.76 -8.77
C MET A 813 8.22 -59.34 -9.93
N GLN A 814 8.46 -58.91 -11.16
CA GLN A 814 7.77 -59.42 -12.35
C GLN A 814 8.02 -60.93 -12.53
N SER A 815 9.29 -61.35 -12.29
CA SER A 815 9.67 -62.77 -12.37
C SER A 815 8.98 -63.63 -11.29
N ILE A 816 8.83 -63.11 -10.06
CA ILE A 816 8.11 -63.73 -8.95
C ILE A 816 6.60 -63.85 -9.28
N ILE A 817 6.01 -62.76 -9.81
CA ILE A 817 4.61 -62.77 -10.22
C ILE A 817 4.38 -63.79 -11.34
N CYS A 818 5.22 -63.80 -12.36
CA CYS A 818 5.11 -64.80 -13.44
C CYS A 818 5.24 -66.23 -12.91
N LEU A 819 6.12 -66.49 -11.96
CA LEU A 819 6.27 -67.80 -11.33
C LEU A 819 5.02 -68.22 -10.52
N LEU A 820 4.39 -67.27 -9.81
CA LEU A 820 3.16 -67.49 -9.05
C LEU A 820 1.96 -67.78 -9.97
N TYR A 821 1.90 -67.16 -11.15
CA TYR A 821 0.82 -67.35 -12.12
C TYR A 821 1.04 -68.59 -13.02
N THR A 822 2.27 -69.08 -13.13
CA THR A 822 2.58 -70.32 -13.93
C THR A 822 2.64 -71.57 -13.10
N SER A 823 2.47 -71.51 -11.79
CA SER A 823 2.33 -72.71 -10.94
C SER A 823 0.97 -73.34 -11.18
N PRO A 824 0.86 -74.59 -11.48
CA PRO A 824 -0.45 -75.25 -11.67
C PRO A 824 -1.25 -75.19 -10.39
N SER A 825 -2.55 -74.80 -10.54
CA SER A 825 -3.47 -74.76 -9.41
C SER A 825 -3.59 -76.21 -8.83
N PRO A 826 -3.66 -76.33 -7.50
CA PRO A 826 -3.81 -77.66 -6.87
C PRO A 826 -5.15 -78.37 -7.26
N ARG A 827 -5.95 -77.81 -8.11
CA ARG A 827 -7.23 -78.34 -8.59
C ARG A 827 -7.11 -79.12 -9.88
N ASP A 828 -5.95 -79.15 -10.53
CA ASP A 828 -5.77 -79.90 -11.80
C ASP A 828 -5.07 -81.24 -11.62
N ILE A 829 -5.02 -81.77 -10.41
CA ILE A 829 -4.56 -83.15 -10.11
C ILE A 829 -5.78 -83.91 -9.57
N SER A 830 -6.61 -84.38 -10.47
CA SER A 830 -7.44 -85.51 -10.21
C SER A 830 -7.52 -86.39 -11.46
#